data_db5f0fcf2ec71df5ae1db85b0af90f29
#
_entry.id   db5f0fcf2ec71df5ae1db85b0af90f29
#
_cell.length_a   1.000
_cell.length_b   1.000
_cell.length_c   1.000
_cell.angle_alpha   90.00
_cell.angle_beta   90.00
_cell.angle_gamma   90.00
#
_symmetry.space_group_name_H-M   'P 1'
#
loop_
_entity.id
_entity.type
_entity.pdbx_description
1 polymer ?
#
loop_
_entity_poly.entity_id
_entity_poly.type
_entity_poly.pdbx_seq_one_letter_code
_entity_poly.pdbx_strand_id
1 'polypeptide(L)'
;MAFNYDRERHRKDGKQGRLIGQPIVLTIIWICWALFVGWLNCWLTAGIRATIDWFHSPDSYQFLNGQVNAQVFAILSNGWQTANLGNYQVMRSNPLIFAVIELIGAGVMLPLVIKTWLKWRPNHGNQYGNDRLTTEDEVLVQYPQIPDRGFEYDGVGGIPVSHIKATAPVFLKHHPVTWLRYYFAPEVSQLATRLPMLKNALPFVEPAKGFYSIDQTTVNSLIVGITRSGKGETLVMPLVDILSRGSEKCSMVVNDPKGELYQMSYETLRKRGYNVQVLNLQNTDFSMSYNPLQQIISFAKEGYYDETQQAVNTLSSSIYVDPNAKDKFWQNSSINLLNALILAVVDYAKRNDRWDEVTMDNVLHMMTELGSKQVNVNASGDIVPSAEELMADKSLKMPSDSSIAGQKNKLLVYFAQMQKLNEKHYSQFRQMALDSFAQSKFAGDETSGNIYSSAMEGIKIYQQSNIAKLTSKNSVNFESIGFPRTMRFRLPERYKFKTAVIEIDDDSGKKLEKRTQIVDKVGMLNYAIKAKLPDDFTIKIDFDYRKNEPDYRDAKLVVTGRKLYQRNGFTAHSFKRDPYTHQPLLKEVKLTIKQNELAGDVAEMKMDYSESPVALFLVTPPNNPSYNQLPAFAVDQIFNTIYSTALANGRKSFTRVHFLLDEFGNLPPISHMDTKVSIGLGQNLLFDIIVQNLEQLQINYSQQQADTIESNCANLLYILTESKKTAETISAKIGKRTVNVQTSSGKMGDVHGISFSNQFISQDIMSMNDLMKLMGGEMVVLRSVYRQDQKGHSVAAMPIFDHGQTAMPFRYTFLRHEFNDQMTLSDIGIKSPHRSLDLKALRINYDSAYNQLLELMDGG
;
A
#
# COMPACT_ATOMS: atom_id res chain seq x y z
N MET A 1 9.52 7.20 32.85
CA MET A 1 8.43 6.88 33.80
C MET A 1 7.47 8.05 34.03
N ALA A 2 7.91 9.32 34.00
CA ALA A 2 7.01 10.48 34.14
C ALA A 2 6.00 10.68 33.01
N PHE A 3 6.34 10.28 31.81
CA PHE A 3 5.53 10.47 30.59
C PHE A 3 4.22 9.64 30.55
N ASN A 4 4.21 8.44 31.15
CA ASN A 4 3.01 7.59 31.20
C ASN A 4 2.01 8.00 32.28
N TYR A 5 2.47 8.68 33.33
CA TYR A 5 1.62 9.03 34.47
C TYR A 5 0.61 10.13 34.13
N ASP A 6 1.00 11.12 33.35
CA ASP A 6 0.10 12.22 32.94
C ASP A 6 -0.91 11.80 31.88
N ARG A 7 -0.57 10.88 30.98
CA ARG A 7 -1.49 10.39 29.93
C ARG A 7 -2.67 9.58 30.53
N GLU A 8 -2.43 8.77 31.56
CA GLU A 8 -3.49 8.01 32.24
C GLU A 8 -4.32 8.89 33.19
N ARG A 9 -3.72 9.89 33.81
CA ARG A 9 -4.39 10.79 34.76
C ARG A 9 -5.48 11.61 34.07
N HIS A 10 -5.20 12.18 32.91
CA HIS A 10 -6.20 12.91 32.10
C HIS A 10 -7.35 12.03 31.60
N ARG A 11 -7.17 10.73 31.48
CA ARG A 11 -8.23 9.77 31.13
C ARG A 11 -9.18 9.47 32.31
N LYS A 12 -8.68 9.48 33.53
CA LYS A 12 -9.47 9.23 34.76
C LYS A 12 -10.23 10.48 35.24
N ASP A 13 -9.61 11.63 35.21
CA ASP A 13 -10.20 12.90 35.67
C ASP A 13 -11.40 13.35 34.81
N GLY A 14 -11.38 13.06 33.52
CA GLY A 14 -12.49 13.35 32.62
C GLY A 14 -13.79 12.56 32.90
N LYS A 15 -13.68 11.38 33.55
CA LYS A 15 -14.87 10.55 33.90
C LYS A 15 -15.46 10.90 35.26
N GLN A 16 -14.66 11.24 36.25
CA GLN A 16 -15.16 11.57 37.61
C GLN A 16 -15.85 12.94 37.64
N GLY A 17 -15.33 13.95 36.95
CA GLY A 17 -15.96 15.26 36.88
C GLY A 17 -17.33 15.29 36.18
N ARG A 18 -17.59 14.35 35.26
CA ARG A 18 -18.87 14.28 34.54
C ARG A 18 -20.06 13.84 35.39
N LEU A 19 -19.86 13.02 36.43
CA LEU A 19 -20.93 12.53 37.30
C LEU A 19 -21.45 13.63 38.22
N ILE A 20 -20.58 14.38 38.86
CA ILE A 20 -20.94 15.44 39.81
C ILE A 20 -21.53 16.66 39.10
N GLY A 21 -21.12 16.95 37.88
CA GLY A 21 -21.65 18.07 37.08
C GLY A 21 -22.92 17.80 36.31
N GLN A 22 -23.45 16.58 36.35
CA GLN A 22 -24.73 16.26 35.66
C GLN A 22 -25.90 16.97 36.33
N PRO A 23 -26.74 17.68 35.58
CA PRO A 23 -27.89 18.42 36.16
C PRO A 23 -28.81 17.51 36.97
N ILE A 24 -29.00 16.24 36.57
CA ILE A 24 -29.82 15.25 37.31
C ILE A 24 -29.24 15.01 38.71
N VAL A 25 -27.90 14.80 38.83
CA VAL A 25 -27.27 14.54 40.14
C VAL A 25 -27.34 15.76 41.04
N LEU A 26 -27.10 16.94 40.49
CA LEU A 26 -27.23 18.21 41.27
C LEU A 26 -28.67 18.50 41.68
N THR A 27 -29.63 18.18 40.83
CA THR A 27 -31.06 18.29 41.15
C THR A 27 -31.45 17.33 42.27
N ILE A 28 -30.97 16.10 42.25
CA ILE A 28 -31.17 15.12 43.34
C ILE A 28 -30.59 15.64 44.65
N ILE A 29 -29.36 16.14 44.63
CA ILE A 29 -28.72 16.74 45.83
C ILE A 29 -29.56 17.91 46.38
N TRP A 30 -30.04 18.79 45.50
CA TRP A 30 -30.84 19.94 45.89
C TRP A 30 -32.18 19.51 46.47
N ILE A 31 -32.86 18.51 45.88
CA ILE A 31 -34.10 17.92 46.40
C ILE A 31 -33.87 17.29 47.78
N CYS A 32 -32.81 16.53 47.97
CA CYS A 32 -32.45 15.94 49.25
C CYS A 32 -32.21 17.03 50.32
N TRP A 33 -31.54 18.12 49.92
CA TRP A 33 -31.37 19.28 50.80
C TRP A 33 -32.70 19.95 51.13
N ALA A 34 -33.59 20.18 50.18
CA ALA A 34 -34.89 20.76 50.42
C ALA A 34 -35.74 19.90 51.36
N LEU A 35 -35.69 18.57 51.15
CA LEU A 35 -36.37 17.63 52.06
C LEU A 35 -35.78 17.68 53.48
N PHE A 36 -34.48 17.81 53.64
CA PHE A 36 -33.82 17.96 54.91
C PHE A 36 -34.18 19.29 55.59
N VAL A 37 -34.21 20.37 54.80
CA VAL A 37 -34.64 21.69 55.29
C VAL A 37 -36.13 21.63 55.70
N GLY A 38 -37.00 21.00 54.92
CA GLY A 38 -38.42 20.81 55.26
C GLY A 38 -38.63 20.03 56.57
N TRP A 39 -37.77 19.01 56.79
CA TRP A 39 -37.81 18.23 58.03
C TRP A 39 -37.43 19.11 59.25
N LEU A 40 -36.37 19.95 59.10
CA LEU A 40 -35.95 20.93 60.15
C LEU A 40 -36.93 22.05 60.26
N ASN A 41 -37.55 22.50 59.18
CA ASN A 41 -38.53 23.59 59.13
C ASN A 41 -39.77 23.31 59.95
N CYS A 42 -40.18 22.07 60.08
CA CYS A 42 -41.28 21.68 60.95
C CYS A 42 -41.04 22.15 62.40
N TRP A 43 -39.80 21.99 62.88
CA TRP A 43 -39.41 22.43 64.22
C TRP A 43 -39.36 23.96 64.33
N LEU A 44 -38.73 24.63 63.33
CA LEU A 44 -38.56 26.06 63.26
C LEU A 44 -39.93 26.79 63.19
N THR A 45 -40.79 26.31 62.29
CA THR A 45 -42.14 26.92 62.13
C THR A 45 -43.01 26.80 63.41
N ALA A 46 -42.91 25.64 64.07
CA ALA A 46 -43.65 25.45 65.35
C ALA A 46 -43.10 26.36 66.43
N GLY A 47 -41.75 26.54 66.55
CA GLY A 47 -41.13 27.38 67.51
C GLY A 47 -41.41 28.86 67.25
N ILE A 48 -41.31 29.30 65.98
CA ILE A 48 -41.61 30.70 65.57
C ILE A 48 -43.09 30.98 65.84
N ARG A 49 -44.00 30.04 65.53
CA ARG A 49 -45.41 30.19 65.82
C ARG A 49 -45.66 30.32 67.32
N ALA A 50 -45.06 29.45 68.09
CA ALA A 50 -45.16 29.56 69.60
C ALA A 50 -44.57 30.87 70.08
N THR A 51 -43.58 31.43 69.51
CA THR A 51 -43.00 32.72 69.82
C THR A 51 -43.98 33.86 69.48
N ILE A 52 -44.63 33.79 68.30
CA ILE A 52 -45.67 34.79 67.89
C ILE A 52 -46.83 34.75 68.76
N ASP A 53 -47.37 33.53 69.07
CA ASP A 53 -48.50 33.35 69.98
C ASP A 53 -48.21 33.84 71.41
N TRP A 54 -46.93 33.61 71.81
CA TRP A 54 -46.50 34.17 73.10
C TRP A 54 -46.44 35.68 73.08
N PHE A 55 -46.00 36.38 72.02
CA PHE A 55 -46.03 37.80 71.86
C PHE A 55 -47.47 38.38 71.91
N HIS A 56 -48.43 37.65 71.50
CA HIS A 56 -49.84 38.01 71.52
C HIS A 56 -50.55 37.60 72.84
N SER A 57 -49.88 36.93 73.74
CA SER A 57 -50.41 36.49 75.03
C SER A 57 -50.25 37.60 76.04
N PRO A 58 -51.09 37.60 77.09
CA PRO A 58 -51.01 38.56 78.21
C PRO A 58 -49.65 38.55 78.91
N ASP A 59 -48.97 37.46 78.92
CA ASP A 59 -47.69 37.26 79.59
C ASP A 59 -46.54 38.06 78.90
N SER A 60 -46.60 38.33 77.59
CA SER A 60 -45.67 39.21 76.86
C SER A 60 -45.73 40.68 77.30
N TYR A 61 -46.86 41.13 77.68
CA TYR A 61 -47.07 42.50 78.25
C TYR A 61 -46.34 42.66 79.58
N GLN A 62 -46.24 41.62 80.36
CA GLN A 62 -45.55 41.63 81.64
C GLN A 62 -44.03 41.70 81.41
N PHE A 63 -43.49 41.02 80.36
CA PHE A 63 -42.09 41.08 79.94
C PHE A 63 -41.75 42.44 79.41
N LEU A 64 -42.47 43.02 78.56
CA LEU A 64 -42.30 44.34 77.99
C LEU A 64 -42.28 45.47 78.99
N ASN A 65 -43.03 45.32 80.12
CA ASN A 65 -43.11 46.23 81.23
C ASN A 65 -42.02 46.03 82.32
N GLY A 66 -41.01 45.22 82.02
CA GLY A 66 -39.83 45.02 82.89
C GLY A 66 -40.08 44.06 84.08
N GLN A 67 -41.16 43.34 84.10
CA GLN A 67 -41.44 42.31 85.10
C GLN A 67 -40.92 40.98 84.59
N VAL A 68 -39.63 40.68 84.89
CA VAL A 68 -39.00 39.41 84.42
C VAL A 68 -39.43 38.29 85.44
N ASN A 69 -40.42 37.51 85.10
CA ASN A 69 -40.76 36.32 85.88
C ASN A 69 -40.27 35.03 85.17
N ALA A 70 -39.70 34.08 85.90
CA ALA A 70 -39.16 32.82 85.41
C ALA A 70 -40.20 31.97 84.61
N GLN A 71 -41.49 32.16 84.97
CA GLN A 71 -42.55 31.46 84.23
C GLN A 71 -42.75 31.95 82.79
N VAL A 72 -42.50 33.23 82.50
CA VAL A 72 -42.58 33.79 81.13
C VAL A 72 -41.61 33.15 80.20
N PHE A 73 -40.40 32.93 80.63
CA PHE A 73 -39.41 32.23 79.88
C PHE A 73 -39.68 30.71 79.74
N ALA A 74 -40.35 30.10 80.79
CA ALA A 74 -40.71 28.73 80.77
C ALA A 74 -41.80 28.42 79.70
N ILE A 75 -42.73 29.31 79.47
CA ILE A 75 -43.74 29.13 78.42
C ILE A 75 -43.13 29.23 77.04
N LEU A 76 -42.23 30.16 76.80
CA LEU A 76 -41.49 30.29 75.53
C LEU A 76 -40.61 29.05 75.27
N SER A 77 -39.90 28.61 76.34
CA SER A 77 -39.03 27.46 76.22
C SER A 77 -39.83 26.14 76.00
N ASN A 78 -40.93 25.99 76.61
CA ASN A 78 -41.83 24.85 76.36
C ASN A 78 -42.43 24.82 74.98
N GLY A 79 -42.78 25.99 74.38
CA GLY A 79 -43.19 26.07 72.97
C GLY A 79 -42.16 25.57 72.02
N TRP A 80 -40.90 25.83 72.24
CA TRP A 80 -39.78 25.34 71.44
C TRP A 80 -39.39 23.90 71.73
N GLN A 81 -39.55 23.43 72.93
CA GLN A 81 -39.30 22.04 73.36
C GLN A 81 -40.38 21.06 72.87
N THR A 82 -41.62 21.48 72.66
CA THR A 82 -42.71 20.70 72.15
C THR A 82 -42.76 20.61 70.62
N ALA A 83 -41.94 21.45 69.97
CA ALA A 83 -41.81 21.41 68.52
C ALA A 83 -41.03 20.19 68.08
N ASN A 84 -41.63 19.31 67.30
CA ASN A 84 -41.02 18.06 66.82
C ASN A 84 -40.51 18.16 65.37
N LEU A 85 -39.36 17.63 65.19
CA LEU A 85 -38.73 17.49 63.85
C LEU A 85 -39.55 16.58 62.95
N GLY A 86 -39.89 17.00 61.75
CA GLY A 86 -40.60 16.16 60.78
C GLY A 86 -42.18 16.10 61.02
N ASN A 87 -42.73 16.91 61.91
CA ASN A 87 -44.13 16.99 62.06
C ASN A 87 -44.76 17.89 60.97
N TYR A 88 -45.07 17.35 59.79
CA TYR A 88 -45.65 18.11 58.68
C TYR A 88 -47.08 18.61 58.88
N GLN A 89 -47.76 18.30 60.02
CA GLN A 89 -49.06 18.89 60.32
C GLN A 89 -48.94 20.43 60.56
N VAL A 90 -47.76 20.87 61.01
CA VAL A 90 -47.40 22.30 61.17
C VAL A 90 -47.49 23.08 59.88
N MET A 91 -47.21 22.44 58.75
CA MET A 91 -47.34 23.02 57.41
C MET A 91 -48.78 23.38 57.09
N ARG A 92 -49.79 22.54 57.51
CA ARG A 92 -51.19 22.83 57.28
C ARG A 92 -51.72 23.93 58.19
N SER A 93 -51.20 24.01 59.41
CA SER A 93 -51.62 25.02 60.39
C SER A 93 -50.98 26.40 60.15
N ASN A 94 -49.78 26.45 59.61
CA ASN A 94 -49.05 27.68 59.42
C ASN A 94 -48.32 27.74 58.01
N PRO A 95 -49.08 27.70 56.90
CA PRO A 95 -48.52 27.51 55.56
C PRO A 95 -47.64 28.66 55.12
N LEU A 96 -47.89 29.88 55.50
CA LEU A 96 -47.11 31.06 55.15
C LEU A 96 -45.75 31.05 55.82
N ILE A 97 -45.63 30.80 57.11
CA ILE A 97 -44.37 30.75 57.85
C ILE A 97 -43.56 29.59 57.34
N PHE A 98 -44.14 28.42 57.15
CA PHE A 98 -43.48 27.25 56.61
C PHE A 98 -42.94 27.52 55.24
N ALA A 99 -43.71 28.09 54.30
CA ALA A 99 -43.29 28.39 52.95
C ALA A 99 -42.11 29.39 52.89
N VAL A 100 -42.11 30.43 53.72
CA VAL A 100 -41.03 31.41 53.75
C VAL A 100 -39.71 30.79 54.24
N ILE A 101 -39.76 30.00 55.33
CA ILE A 101 -38.57 29.32 55.87
C ILE A 101 -38.02 28.32 54.86
N GLU A 102 -38.93 27.54 54.23
CA GLU A 102 -38.56 26.56 53.20
C GLU A 102 -37.90 27.21 52.01
N LEU A 103 -38.45 28.31 51.52
CA LEU A 103 -37.92 29.08 50.40
C LEU A 103 -36.55 29.66 50.71
N ILE A 104 -36.34 30.18 51.93
CA ILE A 104 -35.03 30.66 52.40
C ILE A 104 -34.05 29.49 52.52
N GLY A 105 -34.43 28.38 53.15
CA GLY A 105 -33.56 27.23 53.38
C GLY A 105 -33.18 26.51 52.11
N ALA A 106 -34.11 26.28 51.20
CA ALA A 106 -33.84 25.74 49.89
C ALA A 106 -32.99 26.69 49.04
N GLY A 107 -33.22 28.01 49.17
CA GLY A 107 -32.50 29.05 48.46
C GLY A 107 -31.02 29.17 48.89
N VAL A 108 -30.67 28.87 50.13
CA VAL A 108 -29.28 28.89 50.60
C VAL A 108 -28.36 27.91 49.80
N MET A 109 -28.89 26.74 49.43
CA MET A 109 -28.11 25.76 48.66
C MET A 109 -28.05 26.11 47.18
N LEU A 110 -28.97 26.92 46.66
CA LEU A 110 -29.06 27.23 45.24
C LEU A 110 -27.74 27.86 44.67
N PRO A 111 -27.10 28.84 45.30
CA PRO A 111 -25.81 29.36 44.83
C PRO A 111 -24.73 28.32 44.80
N LEU A 112 -24.72 27.39 45.75
CA LEU A 112 -23.73 26.33 45.81
C LEU A 112 -23.95 25.28 44.71
N VAL A 113 -25.21 24.95 44.43
CA VAL A 113 -25.61 24.06 43.31
C VAL A 113 -25.27 24.71 41.98
N ILE A 114 -25.59 25.98 41.81
CA ILE A 114 -25.25 26.77 40.61
C ILE A 114 -23.74 26.86 40.44
N LYS A 115 -22.97 27.18 41.49
CA LYS A 115 -21.53 27.25 41.47
C LYS A 115 -20.91 25.91 41.13
N THR A 116 -21.41 24.82 41.67
CA THR A 116 -20.99 23.45 41.38
C THR A 116 -21.31 23.08 39.94
N TRP A 117 -22.52 23.37 39.46
CA TRP A 117 -22.93 23.14 38.07
C TRP A 117 -22.09 23.98 37.12
N LEU A 118 -21.83 25.27 37.39
CA LEU A 118 -20.96 26.12 36.58
C LEU A 118 -19.53 25.61 36.56
N LYS A 119 -19.02 25.04 37.66
CA LYS A 119 -17.67 24.49 37.76
C LYS A 119 -17.51 23.16 37.04
N TRP A 120 -18.55 22.32 37.11
CA TRP A 120 -18.48 20.93 36.60
C TRP A 120 -19.38 20.65 35.41
N ARG A 121 -20.17 21.64 34.93
CA ARG A 121 -20.93 21.49 33.70
C ARG A 121 -19.97 21.13 32.60
N PRO A 122 -20.30 20.15 31.73
CA PRO A 122 -19.49 19.91 30.54
C PRO A 122 -19.52 21.21 29.74
N ASN A 123 -18.40 21.90 29.73
CA ASN A 123 -18.26 23.07 28.91
C ASN A 123 -18.54 22.65 27.48
N HIS A 124 -19.49 23.29 26.80
CA HIS A 124 -19.69 23.17 25.37
C HIS A 124 -18.56 23.90 24.63
N GLY A 125 -17.33 23.74 25.14
CA GLY A 125 -16.12 24.33 24.63
C GLY A 125 -15.48 23.50 23.55
N ASN A 126 -16.23 23.16 22.48
CA ASN A 126 -15.63 22.68 21.24
C ASN A 126 -15.06 23.84 20.40
N GLN A 127 -14.75 24.98 21.06
CA GLN A 127 -14.34 26.21 20.38
C GLN A 127 -13.01 26.05 19.62
N TYR A 128 -12.13 25.14 20.05
CA TYR A 128 -10.80 24.91 19.50
C TYR A 128 -10.57 23.46 19.03
N GLY A 129 -11.61 22.63 18.98
CA GLY A 129 -11.55 21.23 18.57
C GLY A 129 -11.97 20.25 19.66
N ASN A 130 -12.46 19.10 19.26
CA ASN A 130 -12.88 17.99 20.13
C ASN A 130 -12.33 16.66 19.63
N ASP A 131 -11.16 16.71 19.02
CA ASP A 131 -10.53 15.51 18.52
C ASP A 131 -10.04 14.64 19.68
N ARG A 132 -9.98 13.33 19.45
CA ARG A 132 -9.53 12.36 20.44
C ARG A 132 -8.87 11.17 19.75
N LEU A 133 -8.14 10.42 20.51
CA LEU A 133 -7.63 9.13 20.06
C LEU A 133 -8.74 8.05 20.13
N THR A 134 -8.65 7.08 19.25
CA THR A 134 -9.49 5.86 19.27
C THR A 134 -9.18 5.03 20.51
N THR A 135 -10.19 4.46 21.13
CA THR A 135 -10.00 3.53 22.26
C THR A 135 -9.71 2.11 21.78
N GLU A 136 -9.09 1.28 22.64
CA GLU A 136 -8.84 -0.13 22.34
C GLU A 136 -10.15 -0.89 22.01
N ASP A 137 -11.23 -0.66 22.79
CA ASP A 137 -12.55 -1.23 22.51
C ASP A 137 -13.07 -0.89 21.11
N GLU A 138 -12.90 0.36 20.68
CA GLU A 138 -13.31 0.81 19.34
C GLU A 138 -12.48 0.15 18.23
N VAL A 139 -11.16 0.01 18.40
CA VAL A 139 -10.30 -0.67 17.41
C VAL A 139 -10.72 -2.12 17.22
N LEU A 140 -10.95 -2.86 18.33
CA LEU A 140 -11.35 -4.26 18.29
C LEU A 140 -12.71 -4.49 17.61
N VAL A 141 -13.63 -3.54 17.70
CA VAL A 141 -14.94 -3.63 17.04
C VAL A 141 -14.84 -3.22 15.56
N GLN A 142 -13.92 -2.29 15.23
CA GLN A 142 -13.82 -1.73 13.89
C GLN A 142 -13.08 -2.67 12.91
N TYR A 143 -12.04 -3.37 13.35
CA TYR A 143 -11.16 -4.16 12.50
C TYR A 143 -11.24 -5.66 12.78
N PRO A 144 -11.08 -6.52 11.77
CA PRO A 144 -10.91 -7.96 11.98
C PRO A 144 -9.63 -8.26 12.76
N GLN A 145 -9.71 -9.26 13.63
CA GLN A 145 -8.60 -9.68 14.48
C GLN A 145 -8.02 -10.98 13.97
N ILE A 146 -6.71 -10.98 13.71
CA ILE A 146 -5.98 -12.16 13.27
C ILE A 146 -4.87 -12.52 14.26
N PRO A 147 -4.53 -13.81 14.43
CA PRO A 147 -3.42 -14.20 15.30
C PRO A 147 -2.10 -13.65 14.77
N ASP A 148 -1.19 -13.29 15.67
CA ASP A 148 0.08 -12.64 15.32
C ASP A 148 1.12 -13.60 14.74
N ARG A 149 0.87 -14.90 14.70
CA ARG A 149 1.79 -15.88 14.12
C ARG A 149 1.10 -17.19 13.70
N GLY A 150 1.79 -17.96 12.85
CA GLY A 150 1.61 -19.39 12.56
C GLY A 150 0.31 -19.84 11.92
N PHE A 151 -0.79 -19.24 12.27
CA PHE A 151 -2.13 -19.66 11.82
C PHE A 151 -2.55 -18.97 10.53
N GLU A 152 -3.13 -19.76 9.62
CA GLU A 152 -3.88 -19.23 8.50
C GLU A 152 -5.18 -18.59 9.02
N TYR A 153 -5.64 -17.51 8.39
CA TYR A 153 -6.86 -16.80 8.74
C TYR A 153 -7.73 -16.55 7.49
N ASP A 154 -9.02 -16.40 7.70
CA ASP A 154 -9.98 -16.21 6.61
C ASP A 154 -9.89 -14.81 6.00
N GLY A 155 -9.98 -14.76 4.67
CA GLY A 155 -9.99 -13.54 3.89
C GLY A 155 -8.65 -13.14 3.34
N VAL A 156 -8.59 -11.92 2.84
CA VAL A 156 -7.43 -11.33 2.19
C VAL A 156 -6.52 -10.66 3.22
N GLY A 157 -5.23 -10.57 2.93
CA GLY A 157 -4.27 -9.83 3.73
C GLY A 157 -4.55 -8.32 3.75
N GLY A 158 -4.13 -7.66 4.81
CA GLY A 158 -4.27 -6.21 4.98
C GLY A 158 -3.19 -5.62 5.86
N ILE A 159 -3.16 -4.28 5.95
CA ILE A 159 -2.17 -3.59 6.76
C ILE A 159 -2.50 -3.67 8.25
N PRO A 160 -1.54 -3.97 9.13
CA PRO A 160 -1.78 -3.95 10.57
C PRO A 160 -1.89 -2.49 11.05
N VAL A 161 -3.02 -2.16 11.66
CA VAL A 161 -3.32 -0.82 12.20
C VAL A 161 -3.21 -0.78 13.72
N SER A 162 -3.14 -1.92 14.39
CA SER A 162 -2.91 -2.08 15.81
C SER A 162 -2.56 -3.53 16.14
N HIS A 163 -1.99 -3.75 17.31
CA HIS A 163 -1.77 -5.07 17.90
C HIS A 163 -2.30 -5.09 19.32
N ILE A 164 -2.75 -6.23 19.81
CA ILE A 164 -3.15 -6.40 21.21
C ILE A 164 -2.62 -7.72 21.76
N LYS A 165 -2.06 -7.70 22.96
CA LYS A 165 -1.59 -8.93 23.62
C LYS A 165 -2.75 -9.87 23.92
N ALA A 166 -2.56 -11.18 23.71
CA ALA A 166 -3.59 -12.20 23.96
C ALA A 166 -4.09 -12.20 25.41
N THR A 167 -3.27 -11.76 26.35
CA THR A 167 -3.60 -11.67 27.79
C THR A 167 -4.35 -10.38 28.15
N ALA A 168 -4.63 -9.49 27.22
CA ALA A 168 -5.34 -8.24 27.50
C ALA A 168 -6.82 -8.49 27.83
N PRO A 169 -7.32 -8.02 28.97
CA PRO A 169 -8.73 -8.25 29.36
C PRO A 169 -9.75 -7.70 28.38
N VAL A 170 -9.42 -6.60 27.69
CA VAL A 170 -10.26 -5.96 26.68
C VAL A 170 -10.46 -6.90 25.48
N PHE A 171 -9.41 -7.60 25.05
CA PHE A 171 -9.49 -8.57 23.97
C PHE A 171 -10.40 -9.75 24.31
N LEU A 172 -10.22 -10.33 25.50
CA LEU A 172 -11.07 -11.43 25.97
C LEU A 172 -12.55 -11.06 26.03
N LYS A 173 -12.87 -9.83 26.40
CA LYS A 173 -14.23 -9.32 26.47
C LYS A 173 -14.91 -9.28 25.08
N HIS A 174 -14.18 -8.86 24.03
CA HIS A 174 -14.72 -8.69 22.68
C HIS A 174 -14.61 -9.93 21.79
N HIS A 175 -13.54 -10.70 21.95
CA HIS A 175 -13.18 -11.83 21.08
C HIS A 175 -12.88 -13.13 21.86
N PRO A 176 -13.80 -13.60 22.74
CA PRO A 176 -13.55 -14.78 23.57
C PRO A 176 -13.35 -16.06 22.75
N VAL A 177 -14.07 -16.21 21.62
CA VAL A 177 -13.96 -17.39 20.74
C VAL A 177 -12.61 -17.40 20.03
N THR A 178 -12.16 -16.25 19.51
CA THR A 178 -10.85 -16.09 18.86
C THR A 178 -9.73 -16.37 19.85
N TRP A 179 -9.85 -15.85 21.06
CA TRP A 179 -8.91 -16.11 22.14
C TRP A 179 -8.86 -17.60 22.49
N LEU A 180 -10.02 -18.26 22.66
CA LEU A 180 -10.10 -19.69 22.95
C LEU A 180 -9.44 -20.52 21.84
N ARG A 181 -9.66 -20.19 20.58
CA ARG A 181 -9.14 -20.92 19.42
C ARG A 181 -7.64 -20.79 19.24
N TYR A 182 -7.07 -19.60 19.37
CA TYR A 182 -5.69 -19.32 18.96
C TYR A 182 -4.70 -19.14 20.12
N TYR A 183 -5.19 -18.89 21.33
CA TYR A 183 -4.37 -18.74 22.52
C TYR A 183 -4.57 -19.88 23.50
N PHE A 184 -5.79 -20.04 24.04
CA PHE A 184 -6.04 -20.98 25.14
C PHE A 184 -5.93 -22.44 24.70
N ALA A 185 -6.56 -22.86 23.62
CA ALA A 185 -6.54 -24.26 23.18
C ALA A 185 -5.12 -24.74 22.78
N PRO A 186 -4.33 -23.97 21.99
CA PRO A 186 -2.95 -24.33 21.72
C PRO A 186 -2.06 -24.33 22.98
N GLU A 187 -2.26 -23.42 23.93
CA GLU A 187 -1.49 -23.38 25.17
C GLU A 187 -1.76 -24.60 26.06
N VAL A 188 -3.02 -24.99 26.19
CA VAL A 188 -3.40 -26.22 26.88
C VAL A 188 -2.81 -27.45 26.19
N SER A 189 -2.88 -27.52 24.85
CA SER A 189 -2.25 -28.60 24.08
C SER A 189 -0.74 -28.65 24.31
N GLN A 190 -0.07 -27.51 24.33
CA GLN A 190 1.37 -27.42 24.60
C GLN A 190 1.72 -27.91 26.01
N LEU A 191 0.92 -27.55 27.02
CA LEU A 191 1.08 -28.04 28.36
C LEU A 191 0.85 -29.57 28.44
N ALA A 192 -0.19 -30.05 27.76
CA ALA A 192 -0.51 -31.48 27.72
C ALA A 192 0.57 -32.32 27.04
N THR A 193 1.28 -31.83 26.03
CA THR A 193 2.39 -32.52 25.36
C THR A 193 3.60 -32.69 26.25
N ARG A 194 3.71 -31.93 27.36
CA ARG A 194 4.75 -32.13 28.40
C ARG A 194 4.51 -33.36 29.26
N LEU A 195 3.30 -33.92 29.23
CA LEU A 195 2.97 -35.16 29.91
C LEU A 195 3.43 -36.36 29.05
N PRO A 196 4.19 -37.32 29.58
CA PRO A 196 4.76 -38.41 28.80
C PRO A 196 3.74 -39.25 28.03
N MET A 197 2.53 -39.41 28.54
CA MET A 197 1.44 -40.16 27.91
C MET A 197 0.77 -39.43 26.74
N LEU A 198 0.82 -38.11 26.69
CA LEU A 198 0.09 -37.30 25.72
C LEU A 198 0.99 -36.70 24.64
N LYS A 199 2.32 -36.82 24.82
CA LYS A 199 3.31 -36.20 23.91
C LYS A 199 3.12 -36.55 22.43
N ASN A 200 2.66 -37.77 22.13
CA ASN A 200 2.48 -38.26 20.76
C ASN A 200 1.01 -38.21 20.28
N ALA A 201 0.09 -37.86 21.16
CA ALA A 201 -1.34 -37.87 20.85
C ALA A 201 -1.91 -36.52 20.44
N LEU A 202 -1.24 -35.43 20.82
CA LEU A 202 -1.70 -34.08 20.54
C LEU A 202 -0.72 -33.35 19.62
N PRO A 203 -1.19 -32.73 18.55
CA PRO A 203 -0.34 -31.92 17.69
C PRO A 203 0.24 -30.74 18.48
N PHE A 204 1.54 -30.51 18.34
CA PHE A 204 2.19 -29.34 18.89
C PHE A 204 1.86 -28.11 18.03
N VAL A 205 1.14 -27.16 18.60
CA VAL A 205 0.81 -25.88 17.96
C VAL A 205 1.25 -24.76 18.91
N GLU A 206 2.03 -23.80 18.42
CA GLU A 206 2.39 -22.63 19.20
C GLU A 206 1.20 -21.69 19.35
N PRO A 207 0.86 -21.25 20.58
CA PRO A 207 -0.20 -20.28 20.79
C PRO A 207 0.15 -18.91 20.24
N ALA A 208 -0.84 -18.16 19.78
CA ALA A 208 -0.66 -16.75 19.44
C ALA A 208 -0.25 -15.96 20.68
N LYS A 209 0.72 -15.05 20.56
CA LYS A 209 1.10 -14.15 21.67
C LYS A 209 0.22 -12.91 21.73
N GLY A 210 -0.38 -12.55 20.60
CA GLY A 210 -1.27 -11.43 20.43
C GLY A 210 -2.07 -11.54 19.16
N PHE A 211 -2.80 -10.46 18.86
CA PHE A 211 -3.66 -10.39 17.70
C PHE A 211 -3.47 -9.03 17.01
N TYR A 212 -3.33 -9.06 15.70
CA TYR A 212 -3.33 -7.86 14.88
C TYR A 212 -4.75 -7.46 14.53
N SER A 213 -5.05 -6.17 14.65
CA SER A 213 -6.17 -5.53 13.98
C SER A 213 -5.71 -5.12 12.60
N ILE A 214 -6.30 -5.68 11.54
CA ILE A 214 -5.86 -5.43 10.16
C ILE A 214 -6.91 -4.67 9.36
N ASP A 215 -6.45 -3.74 8.53
CA ASP A 215 -7.29 -3.10 7.52
C ASP A 215 -7.22 -3.90 6.22
N GLN A 216 -8.29 -4.61 5.90
CA GLN A 216 -8.44 -5.43 4.69
C GLN A 216 -9.06 -4.65 3.53
N THR A 217 -9.40 -3.39 3.71
CA THR A 217 -9.97 -2.56 2.66
C THR A 217 -8.97 -2.30 1.54
N THR A 218 -9.46 -1.92 0.36
CA THR A 218 -8.60 -1.63 -0.78
C THR A 218 -8.11 -0.18 -0.67
N VAL A 219 -7.03 0.03 0.06
CA VAL A 219 -6.45 1.36 0.32
C VAL A 219 -4.93 1.32 0.24
N ASN A 220 -4.32 2.43 -0.14
CA ASN A 220 -2.87 2.60 -0.04
C ASN A 220 -2.48 3.06 1.36
N SER A 221 -1.24 2.78 1.72
CA SER A 221 -0.68 3.14 3.03
C SER A 221 0.65 3.88 2.88
N LEU A 222 0.83 4.90 3.71
CA LEU A 222 2.09 5.63 3.83
C LEU A 222 2.66 5.40 5.22
N ILE A 223 3.88 4.90 5.27
CA ILE A 223 4.56 4.54 6.52
C ILE A 223 5.75 5.48 6.70
N VAL A 224 5.79 6.17 7.84
CA VAL A 224 6.84 7.12 8.18
C VAL A 224 7.68 6.57 9.34
N GLY A 225 8.94 6.29 9.07
CA GLY A 225 9.86 5.79 10.10
C GLY A 225 11.31 5.90 9.69
N ILE A 226 12.13 6.54 10.52
CA ILE A 226 13.58 6.67 10.29
C ILE A 226 14.31 5.32 10.34
N THR A 227 15.52 5.31 9.85
CA THR A 227 16.42 4.16 10.00
C THR A 227 16.62 3.85 11.49
N ARG A 228 16.57 2.56 11.87
CA ARG A 228 16.64 2.09 13.26
C ARG A 228 15.44 2.44 14.15
N SER A 229 14.35 2.97 13.62
CA SER A 229 13.10 3.13 14.38
C SER A 229 12.40 1.81 14.70
N GLY A 230 12.89 0.71 14.18
CA GLY A 230 12.27 -0.60 14.31
C GLY A 230 11.24 -0.92 13.22
N LYS A 231 11.03 -0.05 12.21
CA LYS A 231 10.02 -0.23 11.15
C LYS A 231 10.06 -1.62 10.49
N GLY A 232 11.26 -2.12 10.16
CA GLY A 232 11.46 -3.44 9.56
C GLY A 232 10.95 -4.57 10.44
N GLU A 233 11.24 -4.50 11.73
CA GLU A 233 10.91 -5.52 12.72
C GLU A 233 9.46 -5.46 13.22
N THR A 234 8.88 -4.26 13.32
CA THR A 234 7.53 -4.08 13.89
C THR A 234 6.43 -4.01 12.84
N LEU A 235 6.77 -3.66 11.58
CA LEU A 235 5.75 -3.45 10.56
C LEU A 235 6.06 -4.16 9.23
N VAL A 236 7.24 -3.96 8.62
CA VAL A 236 7.51 -4.42 7.24
C VAL A 236 7.52 -5.95 7.16
N MET A 237 8.32 -6.61 8.01
CA MET A 237 8.37 -8.08 8.04
C MET A 237 7.05 -8.71 8.56
N PRO A 238 6.42 -8.20 9.63
CA PRO A 238 5.07 -8.62 9.99
C PRO A 238 4.03 -8.44 8.89
N LEU A 239 4.13 -7.41 8.05
CA LEU A 239 3.24 -7.22 6.91
C LEU A 239 3.42 -8.34 5.87
N VAL A 240 4.66 -8.71 5.53
CA VAL A 240 4.94 -9.86 4.65
C VAL A 240 4.34 -11.15 5.23
N ASP A 241 4.47 -11.36 6.54
CA ASP A 241 3.84 -12.47 7.25
C ASP A 241 2.31 -12.44 7.12
N ILE A 242 1.67 -11.33 7.44
CA ILE A 242 0.22 -11.14 7.37
C ILE A 242 -0.29 -11.40 5.96
N LEU A 243 0.28 -10.73 4.95
CA LEU A 243 -0.14 -10.85 3.56
C LEU A 243 -0.06 -12.30 3.04
N SER A 244 0.87 -13.09 3.56
CA SER A 244 1.10 -14.46 3.10
C SER A 244 0.27 -15.52 3.84
N ARG A 245 -0.37 -15.19 4.98
CA ARG A 245 -1.18 -16.12 5.78
C ARG A 245 -2.68 -16.08 5.50
N GLY A 246 -3.18 -15.09 4.76
CA GLY A 246 -4.59 -15.07 4.38
C GLY A 246 -4.99 -16.28 3.54
N SER A 247 -6.22 -16.78 3.69
CA SER A 247 -6.78 -17.83 2.83
C SER A 247 -6.88 -17.37 1.37
N GLU A 248 -7.12 -16.07 1.16
CA GLU A 248 -6.98 -15.38 -0.11
C GLU A 248 -5.61 -14.69 -0.16
N LYS A 249 -4.60 -15.40 -0.65
CA LYS A 249 -3.21 -14.93 -0.65
C LYS A 249 -3.01 -13.75 -1.60
N CYS A 250 -2.31 -12.72 -1.13
CA CYS A 250 -1.90 -11.59 -1.95
C CYS A 250 -0.59 -11.89 -2.68
N SER A 251 -0.41 -11.35 -3.88
CA SER A 251 0.93 -11.23 -4.48
C SER A 251 1.62 -9.98 -3.94
N MET A 252 2.95 -10.02 -3.89
CA MET A 252 3.77 -8.94 -3.33
C MET A 252 4.89 -8.58 -4.29
N VAL A 253 5.11 -7.27 -4.49
CA VAL A 253 6.29 -6.70 -5.13
C VAL A 253 7.00 -5.89 -4.06
N VAL A 254 8.15 -6.35 -3.61
CA VAL A 254 8.84 -5.83 -2.42
C VAL A 254 10.14 -5.16 -2.85
N ASN A 255 10.26 -3.85 -2.65
CA ASN A 255 11.56 -3.18 -2.72
C ASN A 255 12.33 -3.48 -1.43
N ASP A 256 13.48 -4.15 -1.57
CA ASP A 256 14.30 -4.62 -0.46
C ASP A 256 15.75 -4.15 -0.64
N PRO A 257 16.08 -2.90 -0.28
CA PRO A 257 17.41 -2.32 -0.55
C PRO A 257 18.58 -3.08 0.06
N LYS A 258 18.36 -3.94 1.05
CA LYS A 258 19.41 -4.69 1.75
C LYS A 258 19.39 -6.18 1.43
N GLY A 259 18.31 -6.70 0.87
CA GLY A 259 18.11 -8.13 0.65
C GLY A 259 17.74 -8.93 1.92
N GLU A 260 17.56 -8.23 3.04
CA GLU A 260 17.23 -8.87 4.33
C GLU A 260 15.81 -9.46 4.31
N LEU A 261 14.84 -8.75 3.74
CA LEU A 261 13.45 -9.20 3.65
C LEU A 261 13.34 -10.46 2.81
N TYR A 262 14.03 -10.50 1.66
CA TYR A 262 14.08 -11.66 0.77
C TYR A 262 14.66 -12.88 1.47
N GLN A 263 15.85 -12.72 2.06
CA GLN A 263 16.56 -13.84 2.71
C GLN A 263 15.74 -14.43 3.86
N MET A 264 15.23 -13.60 4.75
CA MET A 264 14.47 -14.04 5.92
C MET A 264 13.13 -14.66 5.57
N SER A 265 12.46 -14.19 4.52
CA SER A 265 11.10 -14.64 4.18
C SER A 265 11.04 -15.79 3.18
N TYR A 266 12.14 -16.08 2.44
CA TYR A 266 12.16 -17.02 1.33
C TYR A 266 11.57 -18.39 1.69
N GLU A 267 12.11 -19.03 2.72
CA GLU A 267 11.70 -20.38 3.11
C GLU A 267 10.23 -20.44 3.56
N THR A 268 9.81 -19.48 4.36
CA THR A 268 8.44 -19.38 4.86
C THR A 268 7.44 -19.15 3.73
N LEU A 269 7.76 -18.24 2.81
CA LEU A 269 6.89 -17.99 1.65
C LEU A 269 6.81 -19.21 0.73
N ARG A 270 7.93 -19.92 0.52
CA ARG A 270 7.94 -21.19 -0.24
C ARG A 270 7.06 -22.24 0.41
N LYS A 271 7.16 -22.43 1.74
CA LYS A 271 6.30 -23.36 2.50
C LYS A 271 4.82 -23.00 2.41
N ARG A 272 4.51 -21.70 2.33
CA ARG A 272 3.14 -21.19 2.14
C ARG A 272 2.66 -21.25 0.69
N GLY A 273 3.46 -21.78 -0.22
CA GLY A 273 3.10 -22.02 -1.62
C GLY A 273 3.31 -20.84 -2.56
N TYR A 274 4.14 -19.87 -2.18
CA TYR A 274 4.50 -18.74 -3.05
C TYR A 274 5.52 -19.14 -4.11
N ASN A 275 5.37 -18.56 -5.30
CA ASN A 275 6.44 -18.46 -6.28
C ASN A 275 7.31 -17.26 -5.91
N VAL A 276 8.39 -17.52 -5.17
CA VAL A 276 9.31 -16.47 -4.70
C VAL A 276 10.33 -16.19 -5.78
N GLN A 277 10.42 -14.94 -6.20
CA GLN A 277 11.27 -14.42 -7.26
C GLN A 277 12.14 -13.28 -6.75
N VAL A 278 13.33 -13.11 -7.33
CA VAL A 278 14.23 -12.01 -6.95
C VAL A 278 14.94 -11.40 -8.15
N LEU A 279 14.87 -10.08 -8.26
CA LEU A 279 15.78 -9.28 -9.08
C LEU A 279 16.87 -8.73 -8.16
N ASN A 280 18.02 -9.42 -8.14
CA ASN A 280 19.11 -9.13 -7.21
C ASN A 280 20.24 -8.40 -7.93
N LEU A 281 20.37 -7.11 -7.66
CA LEU A 281 21.41 -6.25 -8.24
C LEU A 281 22.66 -6.14 -7.36
N GLN A 282 22.59 -6.66 -6.11
CA GLN A 282 23.79 -6.78 -5.27
C GLN A 282 24.69 -7.91 -5.76
N ASN A 283 24.07 -9.02 -6.17
CA ASN A 283 24.78 -10.16 -6.76
C ASN A 283 23.93 -10.73 -7.90
N THR A 284 24.26 -10.29 -9.11
CA THR A 284 23.50 -10.64 -10.32
C THR A 284 23.53 -12.14 -10.63
N ASP A 285 24.55 -12.88 -10.18
CA ASP A 285 24.62 -14.33 -10.37
C ASP A 285 23.53 -15.09 -9.58
N PHE A 286 22.97 -14.46 -8.56
CA PHE A 286 21.83 -14.95 -7.77
C PHE A 286 20.58 -14.10 -8.03
N SER A 287 20.26 -13.88 -9.29
CA SER A 287 19.14 -13.08 -9.74
C SER A 287 18.39 -13.75 -10.88
N MET A 288 17.11 -13.46 -10.99
CA MET A 288 16.37 -13.67 -12.22
C MET A 288 16.84 -12.68 -13.30
N SER A 289 16.60 -13.03 -14.56
CA SER A 289 16.87 -12.11 -15.67
C SER A 289 15.68 -11.20 -15.90
N TYR A 290 15.96 -9.91 -16.14
CA TYR A 290 14.93 -8.91 -16.41
C TYR A 290 15.37 -7.99 -17.56
N ASN A 291 14.76 -8.15 -18.73
CA ASN A 291 14.97 -7.26 -19.87
C ASN A 291 13.94 -6.11 -19.82
N PRO A 292 14.34 -4.85 -19.59
CA PRO A 292 13.42 -3.70 -19.60
C PRO A 292 12.66 -3.51 -20.92
N LEU A 293 13.19 -4.04 -22.04
CA LEU A 293 12.57 -3.99 -23.37
C LEU A 293 11.60 -5.14 -23.62
N GLN A 294 11.39 -6.07 -22.65
CA GLN A 294 10.58 -7.28 -22.87
C GLN A 294 9.13 -6.95 -23.25
N GLN A 295 8.52 -5.95 -22.65
CA GLN A 295 7.16 -5.53 -22.97
C GLN A 295 7.09 -4.95 -24.39
N ILE A 296 8.10 -4.17 -24.79
CA ILE A 296 8.24 -3.62 -26.14
C ILE A 296 8.37 -4.76 -27.15
N ILE A 297 9.22 -5.76 -26.86
CA ILE A 297 9.38 -6.96 -27.70
C ILE A 297 8.04 -7.68 -27.88
N SER A 298 7.29 -7.88 -26.80
CA SER A 298 6.01 -8.57 -26.85
C SER A 298 4.99 -7.83 -27.74
N PHE A 299 4.85 -6.53 -27.55
CA PHE A 299 3.96 -5.71 -28.39
C PHE A 299 4.39 -5.65 -29.84
N ALA A 300 5.68 -5.50 -30.09
CA ALA A 300 6.21 -5.43 -31.44
C ALA A 300 6.06 -6.75 -32.20
N LYS A 301 6.26 -7.90 -31.57
CA LYS A 301 6.05 -9.23 -32.14
C LYS A 301 4.58 -9.46 -32.51
N GLU A 302 3.69 -9.02 -31.68
CA GLU A 302 2.24 -9.21 -31.87
C GLU A 302 1.64 -8.17 -32.83
N GLY A 303 2.39 -7.10 -33.19
CA GLY A 303 1.96 -6.07 -34.16
C GLY A 303 1.18 -4.92 -33.51
N TYR A 304 1.31 -4.73 -32.21
CA TYR A 304 0.75 -3.57 -31.49
C TYR A 304 1.66 -2.35 -31.64
N TYR A 305 1.56 -1.65 -32.76
CA TYR A 305 2.45 -0.54 -33.07
C TYR A 305 2.36 0.62 -32.09
N ASP A 306 1.12 1.05 -31.78
CA ASP A 306 0.88 2.19 -30.88
C ASP A 306 1.33 1.88 -29.45
N GLU A 307 1.05 0.67 -28.97
CA GLU A 307 1.45 0.20 -27.65
C GLU A 307 2.97 0.04 -27.56
N THR A 308 3.62 -0.36 -28.65
CA THR A 308 5.09 -0.41 -28.75
C THR A 308 5.67 0.98 -28.59
N GLN A 309 5.17 1.96 -29.36
CA GLN A 309 5.64 3.35 -29.29
C GLN A 309 5.41 3.94 -27.90
N GLN A 310 4.25 3.71 -27.32
CA GLN A 310 3.93 4.17 -25.98
C GLN A 310 4.86 3.54 -24.92
N ALA A 311 5.13 2.23 -25.01
CA ALA A 311 6.02 1.54 -24.08
C ALA A 311 7.47 2.06 -24.20
N VAL A 312 7.95 2.32 -25.43
CA VAL A 312 9.27 2.91 -25.67
C VAL A 312 9.33 4.30 -25.06
N ASN A 313 8.36 5.15 -25.32
CA ASN A 313 8.32 6.51 -24.76
C ASN A 313 8.23 6.50 -23.23
N THR A 314 7.46 5.62 -22.65
CA THR A 314 7.34 5.47 -21.19
C THR A 314 8.67 5.06 -20.55
N LEU A 315 9.36 4.08 -21.13
CA LEU A 315 10.68 3.65 -20.65
C LEU A 315 11.70 4.79 -20.73
N SER A 316 11.80 5.45 -21.88
CA SER A 316 12.76 6.55 -22.10
C SER A 316 12.47 7.74 -21.18
N SER A 317 11.19 8.06 -20.98
CA SER A 317 10.78 9.11 -20.04
C SER A 317 11.14 8.76 -18.60
N SER A 318 11.00 7.50 -18.20
CA SER A 318 11.40 7.04 -16.84
C SER A 318 12.90 7.16 -16.58
N ILE A 319 13.72 7.19 -17.64
CA ILE A 319 15.18 7.35 -17.53
C ILE A 319 15.56 8.83 -17.36
N TYR A 320 14.94 9.73 -18.12
CA TYR A 320 15.44 11.11 -18.26
C TYR A 320 14.56 12.17 -17.59
N VAL A 321 13.31 11.86 -17.23
CA VAL A 321 12.42 12.89 -16.63
C VAL A 321 12.86 13.18 -15.19
N ASP A 322 13.29 14.41 -14.96
CA ASP A 322 13.42 15.01 -13.64
C ASP A 322 12.24 15.99 -13.45
N PRO A 323 11.32 15.72 -12.51
CA PRO A 323 10.16 16.57 -12.25
C PRO A 323 10.56 18.00 -11.81
N ASN A 324 11.76 18.17 -11.27
CA ASN A 324 12.26 19.43 -10.73
C ASN A 324 13.13 20.21 -11.72
N ALA A 325 13.40 19.66 -12.91
CA ALA A 325 14.22 20.33 -13.93
C ALA A 325 13.60 21.62 -14.44
N LYS A 326 14.40 22.69 -14.46
CA LYS A 326 13.99 24.01 -14.99
C LYS A 326 13.90 24.04 -16.52
N ASP A 327 14.81 23.34 -17.19
CA ASP A 327 14.85 23.23 -18.65
C ASP A 327 14.58 21.78 -19.07
N LYS A 328 13.50 21.58 -19.81
CA LYS A 328 13.07 20.28 -20.32
C LYS A 328 13.62 19.94 -21.70
N PHE A 329 14.32 20.87 -22.34
CA PHE A 329 14.84 20.66 -23.70
C PHE A 329 15.78 19.46 -23.79
N TRP A 330 16.77 19.38 -22.90
CA TRP A 330 17.75 18.31 -22.88
C TRP A 330 17.12 16.96 -22.57
N GLN A 331 16.18 16.93 -21.65
CA GLN A 331 15.42 15.73 -21.32
C GLN A 331 14.63 15.22 -22.50
N ASN A 332 13.82 16.08 -23.13
CA ASN A 332 12.99 15.69 -24.28
C ASN A 332 13.84 15.22 -25.47
N SER A 333 14.97 15.88 -25.72
CA SER A 333 15.91 15.49 -26.80
C SER A 333 16.54 14.13 -26.50
N SER A 334 16.94 13.85 -25.26
CA SER A 334 17.49 12.54 -24.84
C SER A 334 16.43 11.44 -24.91
N ILE A 335 15.18 11.71 -24.51
CA ILE A 335 14.05 10.80 -24.64
C ILE A 335 13.82 10.44 -26.10
N ASN A 336 13.75 11.43 -26.99
CA ASN A 336 13.52 11.21 -28.42
C ASN A 336 14.68 10.45 -29.08
N LEU A 337 15.91 10.72 -28.69
CA LEU A 337 17.06 9.97 -29.18
C LEU A 337 17.01 8.51 -28.74
N LEU A 338 16.73 8.24 -27.46
CA LEU A 338 16.62 6.87 -26.97
C LEU A 338 15.44 6.13 -27.62
N ASN A 339 14.30 6.79 -27.80
CA ASN A 339 13.15 6.25 -28.53
C ASN A 339 13.57 5.80 -29.94
N ALA A 340 14.30 6.66 -30.65
CA ALA A 340 14.76 6.38 -32.00
C ALA A 340 15.69 5.15 -32.04
N LEU A 341 16.64 5.05 -31.11
CA LEU A 341 17.58 3.94 -31.03
C LEU A 341 16.86 2.61 -30.70
N ILE A 342 15.96 2.60 -29.72
CA ILE A 342 15.19 1.39 -29.37
C ILE A 342 14.34 0.93 -30.56
N LEU A 343 13.62 1.84 -31.22
CA LEU A 343 12.78 1.51 -32.38
C LEU A 343 13.59 1.07 -33.60
N ALA A 344 14.82 1.59 -33.78
CA ALA A 344 15.73 1.13 -34.82
C ALA A 344 16.20 -0.32 -34.56
N VAL A 345 16.49 -0.67 -33.31
CA VAL A 345 16.83 -2.04 -32.91
C VAL A 345 15.63 -2.97 -33.07
N VAL A 346 14.42 -2.49 -32.77
CA VAL A 346 13.17 -3.24 -32.99
C VAL A 346 12.92 -3.49 -34.48
N ASP A 347 13.11 -2.48 -35.36
CA ASP A 347 13.01 -2.64 -36.82
C ASP A 347 14.01 -3.66 -37.34
N TYR A 348 15.26 -3.59 -36.87
CA TYR A 348 16.30 -4.56 -37.21
C TYR A 348 15.90 -5.97 -36.79
N ALA A 349 15.43 -6.15 -35.54
CA ALA A 349 15.03 -7.46 -35.01
C ALA A 349 13.85 -8.04 -35.77
N LYS A 350 12.87 -7.21 -36.17
CA LYS A 350 11.72 -7.64 -36.97
C LYS A 350 12.15 -8.11 -38.36
N ARG A 351 13.09 -7.40 -39.01
CA ARG A 351 13.60 -7.76 -40.35
C ARG A 351 14.35 -9.09 -40.35
N ASN A 352 15.08 -9.38 -39.29
CA ASN A 352 15.98 -10.52 -39.21
C ASN A 352 15.43 -11.68 -38.36
N ASP A 353 14.22 -11.50 -37.79
CA ASP A 353 13.60 -12.40 -36.77
C ASP A 353 14.50 -12.69 -35.57
N ARG A 354 15.29 -11.66 -35.11
CA ARG A 354 16.30 -11.77 -34.04
C ARG A 354 15.87 -10.97 -32.82
N TRP A 355 14.74 -11.32 -32.24
CA TRP A 355 14.15 -10.62 -31.10
C TRP A 355 14.96 -10.73 -29.79
N ASP A 356 15.82 -11.72 -29.68
CA ASP A 356 16.74 -11.91 -28.57
C ASP A 356 17.85 -10.84 -28.54
N GLU A 357 18.07 -10.12 -29.64
CA GLU A 357 19.02 -9.00 -29.75
C GLU A 357 18.41 -7.65 -29.33
N VAL A 358 17.11 -7.58 -29.07
CA VAL A 358 16.47 -6.37 -28.54
C VAL A 358 16.80 -6.23 -27.06
N THR A 359 17.95 -5.62 -26.78
CA THR A 359 18.49 -5.43 -25.45
C THR A 359 19.02 -4.01 -25.25
N MET A 360 19.06 -3.54 -24.00
CA MET A 360 19.67 -2.24 -23.70
C MET A 360 21.16 -2.20 -23.99
N ASP A 361 21.88 -3.35 -23.94
CA ASP A 361 23.29 -3.44 -24.35
C ASP A 361 23.42 -3.12 -25.83
N ASN A 362 22.54 -3.63 -26.70
CA ASN A 362 22.56 -3.32 -28.14
C ASN A 362 22.16 -1.87 -28.46
N VAL A 363 21.19 -1.33 -27.73
CA VAL A 363 20.81 0.11 -27.84
C VAL A 363 21.99 1.00 -27.47
N LEU A 364 22.68 0.70 -26.37
CA LEU A 364 23.89 1.40 -25.95
C LEU A 364 25.01 1.21 -26.95
N HIS A 365 25.23 -0.01 -27.45
CA HIS A 365 26.23 -0.34 -28.47
C HIS A 365 25.98 0.43 -29.76
N MET A 366 24.72 0.58 -30.20
CA MET A 366 24.38 1.43 -31.34
C MET A 366 24.85 2.87 -31.13
N MET A 367 24.61 3.42 -29.94
CA MET A 367 25.02 4.77 -29.63
C MET A 367 26.53 4.93 -29.55
N THR A 368 27.27 3.97 -28.98
CA THR A 368 28.75 4.02 -28.87
C THR A 368 29.44 3.75 -30.21
N GLU A 369 28.98 2.77 -30.98
CA GLU A 369 29.58 2.39 -32.26
C GLU A 369 29.25 3.36 -33.39
N LEU A 370 28.04 3.89 -33.44
CA LEU A 370 27.61 4.80 -34.49
C LEU A 370 27.72 6.27 -34.08
N GLY A 371 27.35 6.61 -32.82
CA GLY A 371 27.26 7.99 -32.37
C GLY A 371 28.60 8.66 -32.10
N SER A 372 29.67 7.89 -31.79
CA SER A 372 31.02 8.43 -31.50
C SER A 372 31.93 8.48 -32.71
N LYS A 373 31.59 7.80 -33.82
CA LYS A 373 32.47 7.69 -35.00
C LYS A 373 32.10 8.72 -36.09
N GLN A 374 33.11 9.35 -36.64
CA GLN A 374 33.00 10.13 -37.87
C GLN A 374 33.42 9.25 -39.06
N VAL A 375 32.66 9.30 -40.13
CA VAL A 375 32.93 8.53 -41.37
C VAL A 375 32.98 9.44 -42.58
N ASN A 376 33.79 9.08 -43.55
CA ASN A 376 33.80 9.77 -44.83
C ASN A 376 32.53 9.37 -45.63
N VAL A 377 31.91 10.33 -46.26
CA VAL A 377 30.74 10.10 -47.10
C VAL A 377 30.93 10.67 -48.49
N ASN A 378 30.36 10.00 -49.49
CA ASN A 378 30.28 10.51 -50.84
C ASN A 378 29.15 11.55 -51.03
N ALA A 379 29.01 12.07 -52.25
CA ALA A 379 27.98 13.03 -52.59
C ALA A 379 26.51 12.48 -52.36
N SER A 380 26.35 11.16 -52.50
CA SER A 380 25.04 10.50 -52.23
C SER A 380 24.82 10.24 -50.73
N GLY A 381 25.79 10.55 -49.89
CA GLY A 381 25.71 10.34 -48.43
C GLY A 381 26.01 8.89 -47.99
N ASP A 382 26.58 8.07 -48.83
CA ASP A 382 27.00 6.69 -48.50
C ASP A 382 28.39 6.70 -47.88
N ILE A 383 28.67 5.73 -46.98
CA ILE A 383 29.98 5.64 -46.31
C ILE A 383 31.04 5.20 -47.30
N VAL A 384 32.13 5.94 -47.36
CA VAL A 384 33.35 5.57 -48.10
C VAL A 384 34.36 5.04 -47.11
N PRO A 385 34.50 3.69 -46.97
CA PRO A 385 35.45 3.10 -46.02
C PRO A 385 36.89 3.41 -46.41
N SER A 386 37.75 3.58 -45.42
CA SER A 386 39.22 3.65 -45.68
C SER A 386 39.76 2.29 -46.07
N ALA A 387 40.96 2.29 -46.70
CA ALA A 387 41.63 1.04 -47.06
C ALA A 387 41.95 0.15 -45.83
N GLU A 388 42.24 0.78 -44.69
CA GLU A 388 42.47 0.09 -43.41
C GLU A 388 41.22 -0.56 -42.85
N GLU A 389 40.07 0.11 -42.93
CA GLU A 389 38.78 -0.41 -42.51
C GLU A 389 38.34 -1.58 -43.37
N LEU A 390 38.51 -1.52 -44.69
CA LEU A 390 38.25 -2.62 -45.62
C LEU A 390 39.12 -3.86 -45.37
N MET A 391 40.36 -3.66 -44.92
CA MET A 391 41.25 -4.76 -44.53
C MET A 391 40.87 -5.37 -43.20
N ALA A 392 40.35 -4.54 -42.25
CA ALA A 392 39.96 -4.95 -40.91
C ALA A 392 38.61 -5.67 -40.93
N ASP A 393 37.66 -5.21 -41.74
CA ASP A 393 36.34 -5.78 -41.84
C ASP A 393 35.95 -6.06 -43.31
N LYS A 394 36.00 -7.35 -43.65
CA LYS A 394 35.60 -7.85 -44.99
C LYS A 394 34.12 -7.69 -45.33
N SER A 395 33.29 -7.34 -44.38
CA SER A 395 31.86 -7.07 -44.60
C SER A 395 31.60 -5.70 -45.19
N LEU A 396 32.55 -4.75 -45.07
CA LEU A 396 32.45 -3.41 -45.63
C LEU A 396 32.57 -3.46 -47.18
N LYS A 397 31.61 -2.77 -47.82
CA LYS A 397 31.59 -2.65 -49.31
C LYS A 397 31.92 -1.23 -49.70
N MET A 398 32.73 -1.11 -50.78
CA MET A 398 33.02 0.19 -51.40
C MET A 398 31.78 0.63 -52.21
N PRO A 399 31.27 1.86 -52.00
CA PRO A 399 30.20 2.38 -52.84
C PRO A 399 30.70 2.58 -54.28
N SER A 400 29.73 2.63 -55.23
CA SER A 400 30.03 2.89 -56.64
C SER A 400 30.73 4.23 -56.89
N ASP A 401 30.36 5.26 -56.09
CA ASP A 401 31.08 6.54 -56.02
C ASP A 401 31.95 6.58 -54.76
N SER A 402 33.27 6.43 -54.93
CA SER A 402 34.25 6.47 -53.86
C SER A 402 34.84 7.86 -53.61
N SER A 403 34.32 8.91 -54.23
CA SER A 403 34.72 10.29 -54.01
C SER A 403 34.27 10.74 -52.62
N ILE A 404 35.18 11.34 -51.84
CA ILE A 404 34.90 11.84 -50.50
C ILE A 404 34.35 13.26 -50.65
N ALA A 405 33.07 13.44 -50.33
CA ALA A 405 32.39 14.74 -50.29
C ALA A 405 32.48 15.45 -48.92
N GLY A 406 32.76 14.70 -47.85
CA GLY A 406 32.89 15.24 -46.50
C GLY A 406 32.88 14.18 -45.40
N GLN A 407 32.91 14.62 -44.14
CA GLN A 407 32.79 13.75 -42.98
C GLN A 407 31.44 13.98 -42.27
N LYS A 408 30.78 12.91 -41.84
CA LYS A 408 29.56 12.95 -41.08
C LYS A 408 29.58 11.94 -39.92
N ASN A 409 28.83 12.23 -38.89
CA ASN A 409 28.60 11.26 -37.80
C ASN A 409 27.93 10.00 -38.35
N LYS A 410 28.46 8.81 -38.01
CA LYS A 410 28.04 7.52 -38.56
C LYS A 410 26.57 7.21 -38.23
N LEU A 411 26.06 7.65 -37.04
CA LEU A 411 24.67 7.48 -36.65
C LEU A 411 23.73 8.31 -37.57
N LEU A 412 24.15 9.53 -37.95
CA LEU A 412 23.39 10.36 -38.89
C LEU A 412 23.29 9.69 -40.26
N VAL A 413 24.37 9.09 -40.71
CA VAL A 413 24.41 8.33 -41.98
C VAL A 413 23.51 7.11 -41.91
N TYR A 414 23.57 6.36 -40.81
CA TYR A 414 22.72 5.18 -40.59
C TYR A 414 21.22 5.53 -40.70
N PHE A 415 20.77 6.56 -39.97
CA PHE A 415 19.39 7.01 -40.05
C PHE A 415 18.99 7.60 -41.41
N ALA A 416 19.91 8.25 -42.11
CA ALA A 416 19.66 8.72 -43.48
C ALA A 416 19.44 7.53 -44.45
N GLN A 417 20.19 6.43 -44.30
CA GLN A 417 19.98 5.22 -45.13
C GLN A 417 18.68 4.50 -44.73
N MET A 418 18.37 4.47 -43.45
CA MET A 418 17.07 3.99 -42.99
C MET A 418 15.91 4.78 -43.62
N GLN A 419 16.01 6.09 -43.77
CA GLN A 419 15.04 6.94 -44.45
C GLN A 419 14.88 6.56 -45.89
N LYS A 420 16.00 6.46 -46.65
CA LYS A 420 15.96 6.04 -48.07
C LYS A 420 15.29 4.64 -48.20
N LEU A 421 15.63 3.69 -47.33
CA LEU A 421 15.00 2.37 -47.35
C LEU A 421 13.53 2.44 -47.04
N ASN A 422 13.07 3.33 -46.13
CA ASN A 422 11.66 3.46 -45.76
C ASN A 422 10.83 4.07 -46.89
N GLU A 423 11.41 4.91 -47.73
CA GLU A 423 10.78 5.44 -48.93
C GLU A 423 10.50 4.36 -50.00
N LYS A 424 11.38 3.32 -50.08
CA LYS A 424 11.23 2.20 -50.99
C LYS A 424 10.41 1.04 -50.40
N HIS A 425 10.66 0.70 -49.18
CA HIS A 425 10.06 -0.39 -48.44
C HIS A 425 9.61 0.09 -47.08
N TYR A 426 8.35 0.48 -46.98
CA TYR A 426 7.79 1.05 -45.74
C TYR A 426 7.78 0.04 -44.57
N SER A 427 8.24 0.50 -43.39
CA SER A 427 8.09 -0.18 -42.12
C SER A 427 7.61 0.80 -41.08
N GLN A 428 6.53 0.44 -40.36
CA GLN A 428 5.97 1.30 -39.32
C GLN A 428 6.97 1.58 -38.20
N PHE A 429 7.75 0.58 -37.74
CA PHE A 429 8.77 0.78 -36.69
C PHE A 429 9.89 1.69 -37.19
N ARG A 430 10.29 1.55 -38.44
CA ARG A 430 11.30 2.40 -39.05
C ARG A 430 10.82 3.85 -39.15
N GLN A 431 9.56 4.06 -39.55
CA GLN A 431 8.99 5.39 -39.57
C GLN A 431 8.98 6.02 -38.17
N MET A 432 8.53 5.30 -37.14
CA MET A 432 8.55 5.77 -35.75
C MET A 432 9.96 6.11 -35.26
N ALA A 433 10.97 5.30 -35.64
CA ALA A 433 12.37 5.56 -35.29
C ALA A 433 12.86 6.86 -35.94
N LEU A 434 12.55 7.06 -37.25
CA LEU A 434 12.90 8.27 -38.00
C LEU A 434 12.26 9.51 -37.43
N ASP A 435 10.97 9.45 -37.09
CA ASP A 435 10.21 10.56 -36.51
C ASP A 435 10.80 10.97 -35.15
N SER A 436 11.12 10.00 -34.30
CA SER A 436 11.76 10.24 -33.02
C SER A 436 13.16 10.82 -33.17
N PHE A 437 13.93 10.31 -34.16
CA PHE A 437 15.26 10.82 -34.43
C PHE A 437 15.23 12.26 -34.98
N ALA A 438 14.28 12.58 -35.85
CA ALA A 438 14.09 13.94 -36.36
C ALA A 438 13.80 14.92 -35.21
N GLN A 439 12.97 14.54 -34.26
CA GLN A 439 12.65 15.35 -33.09
C GLN A 439 13.84 15.57 -32.14
N SER A 440 14.84 14.67 -32.15
CA SER A 440 16.05 14.84 -31.36
C SER A 440 17.04 15.83 -31.98
N LYS A 441 16.90 16.14 -33.27
CA LYS A 441 17.85 16.94 -34.08
C LYS A 441 17.59 18.45 -34.14
N PHE A 442 16.58 18.99 -33.48
CA PHE A 442 16.25 20.42 -33.55
C PHE A 442 17.33 21.38 -33.00
N ALA A 443 18.47 20.85 -32.56
CA ALA A 443 19.63 21.61 -32.08
C ALA A 443 20.74 21.53 -33.10
N GLY A 444 21.50 22.60 -33.30
CA GLY A 444 22.66 22.66 -34.18
C GLY A 444 23.77 21.68 -33.77
N ASP A 445 24.79 21.51 -34.62
CA ASP A 445 25.85 20.48 -34.45
C ASP A 445 26.56 20.52 -33.08
N GLU A 446 26.77 21.70 -32.50
CA GLU A 446 27.41 21.87 -31.20
C GLU A 446 26.52 21.38 -30.05
N THR A 447 25.20 21.46 -30.19
CA THR A 447 24.18 21.01 -29.23
C THR A 447 23.96 19.49 -29.33
N SER A 448 24.23 18.88 -30.49
CA SER A 448 24.09 17.43 -30.71
C SER A 448 25.04 16.64 -29.82
N GLY A 449 26.30 17.09 -29.63
CA GLY A 449 27.27 16.47 -28.72
C GLY A 449 26.77 16.42 -27.26
N ASN A 450 26.14 17.47 -26.80
CA ASN A 450 25.60 17.55 -25.43
C ASN A 450 24.38 16.62 -25.26
N ILE A 451 23.50 16.48 -26.28
CA ILE A 451 22.37 15.55 -26.26
C ILE A 451 22.89 14.10 -26.19
N TYR A 452 23.89 13.74 -27.00
CA TYR A 452 24.52 12.41 -26.92
C TYR A 452 25.09 12.13 -25.52
N SER A 453 25.80 13.09 -24.95
CA SER A 453 26.40 12.94 -23.62
C SER A 453 25.34 12.76 -22.55
N SER A 454 24.26 13.54 -22.59
CA SER A 454 23.11 13.45 -21.69
C SER A 454 22.39 12.11 -21.84
N ALA A 455 22.17 11.69 -23.08
CA ALA A 455 21.51 10.41 -23.36
C ALA A 455 22.37 9.22 -22.90
N MET A 456 23.69 9.28 -23.09
CA MET A 456 24.63 8.27 -22.60
C MET A 456 24.65 8.13 -21.08
N GLU A 457 24.60 9.24 -20.35
CA GLU A 457 24.60 9.20 -18.89
C GLU A 457 23.39 8.44 -18.34
N GLY A 458 22.21 8.61 -18.94
CA GLY A 458 20.99 7.92 -18.51
C GLY A 458 21.03 6.40 -18.68
N ILE A 459 21.75 5.89 -19.67
CA ILE A 459 21.84 4.44 -19.96
C ILE A 459 23.20 3.82 -19.63
N LYS A 460 24.09 4.57 -18.98
CA LYS A 460 25.46 4.15 -18.64
C LYS A 460 25.55 2.88 -17.80
N ILE A 461 24.55 2.62 -16.97
CA ILE A 461 24.49 1.41 -16.14
C ILE A 461 24.61 0.13 -16.97
N TYR A 462 24.09 0.12 -18.19
CA TYR A 462 24.12 -1.04 -19.10
C TYR A 462 25.50 -1.31 -19.72
N GLN A 463 26.50 -0.44 -19.51
CA GLN A 463 27.89 -0.71 -19.87
C GLN A 463 28.55 -1.77 -18.97
N GLN A 464 27.99 -1.95 -17.76
CA GLN A 464 28.50 -2.95 -16.82
C GLN A 464 28.11 -4.35 -17.30
N SER A 465 29.09 -5.22 -17.53
CA SER A 465 28.87 -6.56 -18.09
C SER A 465 27.86 -7.41 -17.32
N ASN A 466 27.85 -7.32 -16.00
CA ASN A 466 26.89 -8.03 -15.15
C ASN A 466 25.46 -7.55 -15.37
N ILE A 467 25.24 -6.23 -15.49
CA ILE A 467 23.93 -5.64 -15.77
C ILE A 467 23.51 -5.91 -17.21
N ALA A 468 24.41 -5.77 -18.16
CA ALA A 468 24.16 -6.11 -19.56
C ALA A 468 23.69 -7.56 -19.70
N LYS A 469 24.36 -8.53 -19.04
CA LYS A 469 23.92 -9.92 -19.03
C LYS A 469 22.56 -10.10 -18.39
N LEU A 470 22.34 -9.56 -17.20
CA LEU A 470 21.09 -9.62 -16.45
C LEU A 470 19.90 -9.13 -17.30
N THR A 471 20.11 -8.04 -18.04
CA THR A 471 19.07 -7.37 -18.83
C THR A 471 18.96 -7.85 -20.28
N SER A 472 19.76 -8.83 -20.68
CA SER A 472 19.69 -9.43 -22.03
C SER A 472 18.76 -10.64 -22.15
N LYS A 473 18.23 -11.12 -21.05
CA LYS A 473 17.22 -12.19 -21.00
C LYS A 473 16.05 -11.75 -20.13
N ASN A 474 14.93 -12.46 -20.26
CA ASN A 474 13.79 -12.24 -19.37
C ASN A 474 13.28 -13.58 -18.85
N SER A 475 13.14 -13.71 -17.54
CA SER A 475 12.57 -14.87 -16.86
C SER A 475 11.43 -14.52 -15.92
N VAL A 476 11.05 -13.25 -15.87
CA VAL A 476 9.95 -12.73 -15.03
C VAL A 476 8.70 -12.58 -15.89
N ASN A 477 7.58 -13.14 -15.41
CA ASN A 477 6.27 -12.91 -16.01
C ASN A 477 5.45 -11.98 -15.12
N PHE A 478 5.40 -10.70 -15.48
CA PHE A 478 4.71 -9.66 -14.70
C PHE A 478 3.19 -9.86 -14.66
N GLU A 479 2.61 -10.36 -15.73
CA GLU A 479 1.16 -10.60 -15.79
C GLU A 479 0.72 -11.63 -14.73
N SER A 480 1.54 -12.66 -14.49
CA SER A 480 1.24 -13.72 -13.53
C SER A 480 1.13 -13.26 -12.08
N ILE A 481 1.64 -12.08 -11.77
CA ILE A 481 1.55 -11.47 -10.42
C ILE A 481 0.09 -11.15 -10.07
N GLY A 482 -0.67 -10.60 -11.02
CA GLY A 482 -2.10 -10.30 -10.84
C GLY A 482 -3.04 -11.35 -11.45
N PHE A 483 -2.58 -12.01 -12.51
CA PHE A 483 -3.36 -12.96 -13.31
C PHE A 483 -2.61 -14.29 -13.45
N PRO A 484 -2.75 -15.21 -12.51
CA PRO A 484 -1.95 -16.44 -12.50
C PRO A 484 -2.27 -17.40 -13.66
N ARG A 485 -3.40 -17.23 -14.34
CA ARG A 485 -3.84 -18.08 -15.43
C ARG A 485 -4.33 -17.21 -16.59
N THR A 486 -3.59 -17.21 -17.69
CA THR A 486 -3.95 -16.46 -18.90
C THR A 486 -3.82 -17.34 -20.12
N MET A 487 -4.76 -17.23 -21.04
CA MET A 487 -4.70 -17.88 -22.33
C MET A 487 -4.77 -16.86 -23.47
N ARG A 488 -4.05 -17.14 -24.53
CA ARG A 488 -3.96 -16.31 -25.73
C ARG A 488 -4.17 -17.16 -26.96
N PHE A 489 -5.04 -16.68 -27.85
CA PHE A 489 -5.29 -17.27 -29.14
C PHE A 489 -5.08 -16.23 -30.22
N ARG A 490 -4.25 -16.55 -31.22
CA ARG A 490 -4.11 -15.70 -32.40
C ARG A 490 -5.03 -16.18 -33.48
N LEU A 491 -5.98 -15.35 -33.86
CA LEU A 491 -7.04 -15.59 -34.79
C LEU A 491 -6.85 -14.77 -36.08
N PRO A 492 -7.39 -15.22 -37.22
CA PRO A 492 -7.38 -14.47 -38.47
C PRO A 492 -8.13 -13.14 -38.37
N GLU A 493 -7.89 -12.26 -39.32
CA GLU A 493 -8.43 -10.91 -39.40
C GLU A 493 -9.95 -10.86 -39.31
N ARG A 494 -10.66 -11.82 -39.88
CA ARG A 494 -12.14 -11.91 -39.84
C ARG A 494 -12.74 -11.97 -38.43
N TYR A 495 -11.96 -12.38 -37.44
CA TYR A 495 -12.39 -12.44 -36.03
C TYR A 495 -12.13 -11.16 -35.26
N LYS A 496 -11.38 -10.19 -35.82
CA LYS A 496 -11.11 -8.93 -35.15
C LYS A 496 -12.42 -8.24 -34.74
N PHE A 497 -12.43 -7.75 -33.50
CA PHE A 497 -13.56 -7.07 -32.88
C PHE A 497 -14.82 -7.92 -32.67
N LYS A 498 -14.77 -9.23 -32.96
CA LYS A 498 -15.88 -10.14 -32.65
C LYS A 498 -15.90 -10.47 -31.16
N THR A 499 -17.11 -10.62 -30.66
CA THR A 499 -17.32 -11.04 -29.28
C THR A 499 -17.21 -12.56 -29.19
N ALA A 500 -16.38 -13.05 -28.27
CA ALA A 500 -16.21 -14.45 -27.95
C ALA A 500 -16.84 -14.75 -26.59
N VAL A 501 -17.77 -15.70 -26.53
CA VAL A 501 -18.30 -16.24 -25.29
C VAL A 501 -17.45 -17.46 -24.92
N ILE A 502 -16.73 -17.39 -23.83
CA ILE A 502 -15.80 -18.40 -23.37
C ILE A 502 -16.42 -19.13 -22.20
N GLU A 503 -16.56 -20.45 -22.32
CA GLU A 503 -17.05 -21.34 -21.30
C GLU A 503 -15.98 -22.41 -21.00
N ILE A 504 -15.67 -22.60 -19.73
CA ILE A 504 -14.66 -23.55 -19.26
C ILE A 504 -15.36 -24.57 -18.39
N ASP A 505 -15.21 -25.85 -18.76
CA ASP A 505 -15.80 -26.99 -18.08
C ASP A 505 -14.70 -27.92 -17.55
N ASP A 506 -15.00 -28.64 -16.45
CA ASP A 506 -14.15 -29.74 -16.01
C ASP A 506 -14.34 -30.99 -16.89
N ASP A 507 -13.62 -32.06 -16.60
CA ASP A 507 -13.69 -33.33 -17.32
C ASP A 507 -15.05 -34.02 -17.21
N SER A 508 -15.83 -33.72 -16.17
CA SER A 508 -17.20 -34.19 -15.97
C SER A 508 -18.26 -33.43 -16.77
N GLY A 509 -17.85 -32.29 -17.38
CA GLY A 509 -18.76 -31.37 -18.07
C GLY A 509 -19.41 -30.32 -17.15
N LYS A 510 -18.98 -30.23 -15.89
CA LYS A 510 -19.43 -29.19 -14.98
C LYS A 510 -18.79 -27.85 -15.32
N LYS A 511 -19.60 -26.82 -15.47
CA LYS A 511 -19.16 -25.46 -15.77
C LYS A 511 -18.39 -24.88 -14.60
N LEU A 512 -17.17 -24.43 -14.87
CA LEU A 512 -16.28 -23.73 -13.93
C LEU A 512 -16.37 -22.23 -14.09
N GLU A 513 -16.36 -21.73 -15.33
CA GLU A 513 -16.38 -20.31 -15.64
C GLU A 513 -17.07 -20.04 -16.98
N LYS A 514 -17.78 -18.89 -17.08
CA LYS A 514 -18.30 -18.38 -18.33
C LYS A 514 -18.20 -16.87 -18.33
N ARG A 515 -17.50 -16.32 -19.33
CA ARG A 515 -17.41 -14.87 -19.57
C ARG A 515 -17.30 -14.56 -21.04
N THR A 516 -17.56 -13.28 -21.35
CA THR A 516 -17.46 -12.74 -22.70
C THR A 516 -16.17 -11.94 -22.83
N GLN A 517 -15.48 -12.07 -23.96
CA GLN A 517 -14.27 -11.34 -24.30
C GLN A 517 -14.34 -10.87 -25.76
N ILE A 518 -13.65 -9.79 -26.09
CA ILE A 518 -13.59 -9.28 -27.45
C ILE A 518 -12.21 -9.62 -28.04
N VAL A 519 -12.20 -10.12 -29.28
CA VAL A 519 -10.96 -10.27 -30.06
C VAL A 519 -10.46 -8.89 -30.44
N ASP A 520 -9.21 -8.60 -30.17
CA ASP A 520 -8.66 -7.26 -30.32
C ASP A 520 -8.30 -6.86 -31.76
N LYS A 521 -7.74 -5.65 -31.93
CA LYS A 521 -7.37 -5.06 -33.22
C LYS A 521 -6.29 -5.84 -34.01
N VAL A 522 -5.54 -6.70 -33.37
CA VAL A 522 -4.50 -7.53 -34.02
C VAL A 522 -4.93 -9.00 -34.16
N GLY A 523 -6.15 -9.34 -33.76
CA GLY A 523 -6.69 -10.69 -33.83
C GLY A 523 -6.32 -11.56 -32.65
N MET A 524 -5.89 -10.98 -31.51
CA MET A 524 -5.60 -11.72 -30.28
C MET A 524 -6.85 -11.81 -29.41
N LEU A 525 -7.13 -13.01 -28.94
CA LEU A 525 -8.09 -13.25 -27.87
C LEU A 525 -7.30 -13.53 -26.59
N ASN A 526 -7.18 -12.47 -25.76
CA ASN A 526 -6.51 -12.54 -24.47
C ASN A 526 -7.55 -12.75 -23.37
N TYR A 527 -7.45 -13.84 -22.62
CA TYR A 527 -8.41 -14.19 -21.60
C TYR A 527 -7.73 -14.65 -20.32
N ALA A 528 -8.00 -13.96 -19.22
CA ALA A 528 -7.54 -14.36 -17.92
C ALA A 528 -8.58 -15.24 -17.22
N ILE A 529 -8.19 -16.41 -16.72
CA ILE A 529 -9.05 -17.40 -16.10
C ILE A 529 -9.05 -17.20 -14.58
N LYS A 530 -10.22 -16.96 -14.01
CA LYS A 530 -10.39 -16.80 -12.56
C LYS A 530 -10.48 -18.16 -11.86
N ALA A 531 -11.20 -19.11 -12.46
CA ALA A 531 -11.40 -20.43 -11.88
C ALA A 531 -10.09 -21.20 -11.71
N LYS A 532 -9.97 -21.98 -10.62
CA LYS A 532 -8.93 -23.01 -10.52
C LYS A 532 -9.31 -24.16 -11.46
N LEU A 533 -8.37 -24.56 -12.31
CA LEU A 533 -8.61 -25.61 -13.28
C LEU A 533 -8.21 -26.96 -12.72
N PRO A 534 -8.96 -28.05 -13.01
CA PRO A 534 -8.56 -29.43 -12.77
C PRO A 534 -7.39 -29.83 -13.70
N ASP A 535 -6.94 -31.07 -13.61
CA ASP A 535 -5.85 -31.57 -14.46
C ASP A 535 -6.24 -31.68 -15.93
N ASP A 536 -7.47 -32.07 -16.20
CA ASP A 536 -8.09 -32.08 -17.53
C ASP A 536 -9.31 -31.15 -17.52
N PHE A 537 -9.45 -30.37 -18.58
CA PHE A 537 -10.55 -29.40 -18.73
C PHE A 537 -10.83 -29.12 -20.20
N THR A 538 -12.01 -28.56 -20.49
CA THR A 538 -12.43 -28.18 -21.84
C THR A 538 -12.77 -26.68 -21.86
N ILE A 539 -12.29 -25.99 -22.88
CA ILE A 539 -12.59 -24.58 -23.19
C ILE A 539 -13.45 -24.58 -24.44
N LYS A 540 -14.63 -23.97 -24.35
CA LYS A 540 -15.54 -23.75 -25.47
C LYS A 540 -15.58 -22.25 -25.74
N ILE A 541 -15.34 -21.88 -26.99
CA ILE A 541 -15.34 -20.49 -27.45
C ILE A 541 -16.37 -20.36 -28.56
N ASP A 542 -17.44 -19.61 -28.30
CA ASP A 542 -18.47 -19.30 -29.28
C ASP A 542 -18.29 -17.86 -29.74
N PHE A 543 -18.06 -17.65 -31.02
CA PHE A 543 -17.93 -16.30 -31.59
C PHE A 543 -19.31 -15.79 -32.04
N ASP A 544 -19.58 -14.52 -31.78
CA ASP A 544 -20.82 -13.85 -32.14
C ASP A 544 -20.79 -13.47 -33.64
N TYR A 545 -21.25 -14.38 -34.49
CA TYR A 545 -21.53 -14.10 -35.89
C TYR A 545 -23.05 -13.96 -36.07
N ARG A 546 -23.48 -12.87 -36.68
CA ARG A 546 -24.91 -12.71 -37.05
C ARG A 546 -25.25 -13.65 -38.20
N LYS A 547 -26.37 -14.38 -38.10
CA LYS A 547 -26.84 -15.30 -39.13
C LYS A 547 -26.91 -14.76 -40.53
N ASN A 548 -26.97 -13.46 -40.70
CA ASN A 548 -27.07 -12.75 -41.98
C ASN A 548 -25.71 -12.25 -42.50
N GLU A 549 -24.60 -12.53 -41.84
CA GLU A 549 -23.27 -12.21 -42.39
C GLU A 549 -22.84 -13.22 -43.44
N PRO A 550 -22.18 -12.79 -44.57
CA PRO A 550 -21.79 -13.68 -45.65
C PRO A 550 -20.90 -14.86 -45.22
N ASP A 551 -20.15 -14.67 -44.12
CA ASP A 551 -19.20 -15.65 -43.56
C ASP A 551 -19.77 -16.40 -42.37
N TYR A 552 -21.12 -16.41 -42.22
CA TYR A 552 -21.72 -17.19 -41.11
C TYR A 552 -21.37 -18.65 -41.24
N ARG A 553 -20.54 -19.10 -40.29
CA ARG A 553 -20.28 -20.53 -40.07
C ARG A 553 -20.55 -20.79 -38.60
N ASP A 554 -20.74 -22.01 -38.19
CA ASP A 554 -20.86 -22.39 -36.79
C ASP A 554 -19.51 -22.14 -36.12
N ALA A 555 -19.36 -20.94 -35.58
CA ALA A 555 -18.08 -20.39 -35.15
C ALA A 555 -17.72 -20.84 -33.74
N LYS A 556 -17.73 -22.16 -33.51
CA LYS A 556 -17.36 -22.75 -32.22
C LYS A 556 -15.97 -23.37 -32.27
N LEU A 557 -15.12 -22.93 -31.36
CA LEU A 557 -13.81 -23.54 -31.13
C LEU A 557 -13.84 -24.30 -29.81
N VAL A 558 -13.48 -25.60 -29.84
CA VAL A 558 -13.37 -26.45 -28.66
C VAL A 558 -11.91 -26.86 -28.47
N VAL A 559 -11.37 -26.48 -27.32
CA VAL A 559 -9.98 -26.74 -26.93
C VAL A 559 -9.97 -27.57 -25.65
N THR A 560 -9.23 -28.68 -25.65
CA THR A 560 -8.96 -29.42 -24.42
C THR A 560 -7.62 -29.00 -23.84
N GLY A 561 -7.60 -28.80 -22.54
CA GLY A 561 -6.41 -28.50 -21.78
C GLY A 561 -6.05 -29.64 -20.84
N ARG A 562 -4.76 -29.92 -20.72
CA ARG A 562 -4.23 -30.91 -19.79
C ARG A 562 -2.99 -30.36 -19.08
N LYS A 563 -2.95 -30.49 -17.76
CA LYS A 563 -1.76 -30.17 -16.97
C LYS A 563 -0.72 -31.28 -17.14
N LEU A 564 0.49 -30.91 -17.54
CA LEU A 564 1.63 -31.80 -17.64
C LEU A 564 2.61 -31.51 -16.52
N TYR A 565 2.92 -32.56 -15.72
CA TYR A 565 3.84 -32.43 -14.60
C TYR A 565 5.25 -32.93 -14.97
N GLN A 566 6.27 -32.36 -14.30
CA GLN A 566 7.66 -32.78 -14.46
C GLN A 566 7.84 -34.21 -13.91
N ARG A 567 8.42 -35.10 -14.74
CA ARG A 567 8.68 -36.48 -14.33
C ARG A 567 10.00 -36.62 -13.58
N ASN A 568 10.06 -37.54 -12.65
CA ASN A 568 11.28 -37.91 -11.95
C ASN A 568 11.86 -39.19 -12.61
N GLY A 569 12.84 -39.03 -13.52
CA GLY A 569 13.41 -40.14 -14.27
C GLY A 569 12.50 -40.68 -15.37
N PHE A 570 12.73 -41.94 -15.75
CA PHE A 570 12.03 -42.61 -16.87
C PHE A 570 10.70 -43.30 -16.48
N THR A 571 10.35 -43.29 -15.20
CA THR A 571 9.14 -43.99 -14.73
C THR A 571 7.88 -43.13 -14.92
N ALA A 572 6.85 -43.71 -15.51
CA ALA A 572 5.61 -43.01 -15.89
C ALA A 572 4.79 -42.48 -14.71
N HIS A 573 5.03 -42.96 -13.49
CA HIS A 573 4.22 -42.65 -12.29
C HIS A 573 4.91 -41.84 -11.23
N SER A 574 6.17 -41.40 -11.44
CA SER A 574 6.91 -40.59 -10.47
C SER A 574 7.05 -39.16 -10.96
N PHE A 575 6.36 -38.23 -10.28
CA PHE A 575 6.47 -36.79 -10.55
C PHE A 575 7.51 -36.13 -9.62
N LYS A 576 8.26 -35.18 -10.18
CA LYS A 576 9.11 -34.30 -9.40
C LYS A 576 8.23 -33.40 -8.52
N ARG A 577 8.51 -33.35 -7.24
CA ARG A 577 7.74 -32.56 -6.29
C ARG A 577 8.52 -31.32 -5.83
N ASP A 578 7.78 -30.28 -5.52
CA ASP A 578 8.34 -29.09 -4.88
C ASP A 578 8.86 -29.48 -3.48
N PRO A 579 10.09 -29.11 -3.11
CA PRO A 579 10.69 -29.52 -1.83
C PRO A 579 10.00 -28.92 -0.61
N TYR A 580 9.27 -27.82 -0.77
CA TYR A 580 8.60 -27.11 0.32
C TYR A 580 7.11 -27.46 0.46
N THR A 581 6.39 -27.51 -0.66
CA THR A 581 4.94 -27.76 -0.68
C THR A 581 4.59 -29.24 -0.91
N HIS A 582 5.55 -30.04 -1.35
CA HIS A 582 5.39 -31.43 -1.75
C HIS A 582 4.39 -31.67 -2.90
N GLN A 583 3.93 -30.61 -3.54
CA GLN A 583 3.05 -30.69 -4.70
C GLN A 583 3.82 -31.07 -5.97
N PRO A 584 3.20 -31.78 -6.92
CA PRO A 584 3.81 -32.07 -8.21
C PRO A 584 4.19 -30.76 -8.94
N LEU A 585 5.42 -30.71 -9.48
CA LEU A 585 5.86 -29.55 -10.25
C LEU A 585 5.22 -29.55 -11.63
N LEU A 586 4.40 -28.53 -11.89
CA LEU A 586 3.81 -28.31 -13.20
C LEU A 586 4.94 -28.00 -14.22
N LYS A 587 4.89 -28.66 -15.38
CA LYS A 587 5.76 -28.37 -16.50
C LYS A 587 5.13 -27.32 -17.42
N GLU A 588 3.91 -27.61 -17.87
CA GLU A 588 3.13 -26.78 -18.78
C GLU A 588 1.66 -27.22 -18.79
N VAL A 589 0.79 -26.39 -19.33
CA VAL A 589 -0.58 -26.80 -19.71
C VAL A 589 -0.61 -26.94 -21.21
N LYS A 590 -0.82 -28.16 -21.67
CA LYS A 590 -0.95 -28.46 -23.10
C LYS A 590 -2.37 -28.22 -23.55
N LEU A 591 -2.54 -27.32 -24.51
CA LEU A 591 -3.80 -27.11 -25.22
C LEU A 591 -3.84 -27.91 -26.50
N THR A 592 -5.01 -28.51 -26.82
CA THR A 592 -5.23 -29.24 -28.04
C THR A 592 -6.60 -28.89 -28.60
N ILE A 593 -6.66 -28.44 -29.83
CA ILE A 593 -7.92 -28.14 -30.49
C ILE A 593 -8.61 -29.46 -30.84
N LYS A 594 -9.87 -29.62 -30.45
CA LYS A 594 -10.70 -30.69 -31.00
C LYS A 594 -11.01 -30.37 -32.46
N GLN A 595 -10.93 -31.36 -33.33
CA GLN A 595 -11.24 -31.17 -34.74
C GLN A 595 -12.62 -30.54 -34.92
N ASN A 596 -12.63 -29.35 -35.47
CA ASN A 596 -13.80 -28.68 -35.99
C ASN A 596 -13.38 -27.78 -37.17
N GLU A 597 -14.33 -27.15 -37.83
CA GLU A 597 -14.07 -26.34 -39.01
C GLU A 597 -13.14 -25.15 -38.74
N LEU A 598 -13.02 -24.72 -37.50
CA LEU A 598 -12.16 -23.59 -37.10
C LEU A 598 -10.76 -24.01 -36.64
N ALA A 599 -10.45 -25.29 -36.61
CA ALA A 599 -9.16 -25.79 -36.12
C ALA A 599 -7.96 -25.22 -36.91
N GLY A 600 -8.15 -25.00 -38.23
CA GLY A 600 -7.15 -24.39 -39.13
C GLY A 600 -7.02 -22.88 -39.03
N ASP A 601 -7.93 -22.23 -38.31
CA ASP A 601 -7.96 -20.74 -38.22
C ASP A 601 -7.12 -20.20 -37.06
N VAL A 602 -6.71 -21.06 -36.13
CA VAL A 602 -5.93 -20.63 -34.96
C VAL A 602 -4.44 -20.71 -35.27
N ALA A 603 -3.79 -19.59 -35.45
CA ALA A 603 -2.36 -19.51 -35.78
C ALA A 603 -1.46 -19.85 -34.60
N GLU A 604 -1.86 -19.46 -33.38
CA GLU A 604 -1.08 -19.67 -32.16
C GLU A 604 -2.01 -19.84 -30.95
N MET A 605 -1.63 -20.76 -30.08
CA MET A 605 -2.26 -20.94 -28.76
C MET A 605 -1.20 -21.00 -27.68
N LYS A 606 -1.41 -20.21 -26.62
CA LYS A 606 -0.53 -20.22 -25.46
C LYS A 606 -1.36 -20.12 -24.20
N MET A 607 -0.93 -20.84 -23.16
CA MET A 607 -1.48 -20.72 -21.83
C MET A 607 -0.35 -20.59 -20.81
N ASP A 608 -0.38 -19.49 -20.08
CA ASP A 608 0.44 -19.27 -18.91
C ASP A 608 -0.38 -19.65 -17.67
N TYR A 609 0.12 -20.57 -16.86
CA TYR A 609 -0.62 -21.15 -15.74
C TYR A 609 0.24 -21.22 -14.48
N SER A 610 -0.28 -20.69 -13.41
CA SER A 610 0.28 -20.82 -12.06
C SER A 610 -0.86 -20.95 -11.05
N GLU A 611 -0.65 -21.69 -9.99
CA GLU A 611 -1.56 -21.72 -8.84
C GLU A 611 -1.00 -20.96 -7.64
N SER A 612 0.25 -20.58 -7.72
CA SER A 612 0.98 -19.91 -6.65
C SER A 612 0.93 -18.40 -6.81
N PRO A 613 0.59 -17.64 -5.76
CA PRO A 613 0.80 -16.21 -5.75
C PRO A 613 2.31 -15.90 -5.87
N VAL A 614 2.62 -14.71 -6.34
CA VAL A 614 4.02 -14.30 -6.57
C VAL A 614 4.48 -13.37 -5.45
N ALA A 615 5.69 -13.62 -4.94
CA ALA A 615 6.43 -12.68 -4.12
C ALA A 615 7.72 -12.31 -4.86
N LEU A 616 7.75 -11.13 -5.46
CA LEU A 616 8.89 -10.62 -6.21
C LEU A 616 9.66 -9.62 -5.35
N PHE A 617 10.94 -9.90 -5.09
CA PHE A 617 11.82 -9.01 -4.36
C PHE A 617 12.76 -8.28 -5.31
N LEU A 618 12.92 -6.97 -5.10
CA LEU A 618 13.79 -6.08 -5.84
C LEU A 618 14.93 -5.65 -4.91
N VAL A 619 16.07 -6.31 -5.04
CA VAL A 619 17.23 -6.12 -4.14
C VAL A 619 18.27 -5.25 -4.80
N THR A 620 18.61 -4.12 -4.19
CA THR A 620 19.59 -3.16 -4.73
C THR A 620 20.79 -2.96 -3.81
N PRO A 621 21.98 -2.67 -4.36
CA PRO A 621 23.14 -2.36 -3.54
C PRO A 621 22.99 -0.94 -2.94
N PRO A 622 23.00 -0.78 -1.60
CA PRO A 622 22.83 0.52 -0.96
C PRO A 622 23.94 1.53 -1.30
N ASN A 623 25.11 1.04 -1.64
CA ASN A 623 26.30 1.84 -1.98
C ASN A 623 26.35 2.30 -3.44
N ASN A 624 25.38 1.88 -4.28
CA ASN A 624 25.32 2.30 -5.68
C ASN A 624 23.89 2.67 -6.10
N PRO A 625 23.49 3.93 -5.89
CA PRO A 625 22.14 4.40 -6.20
C PRO A 625 21.74 4.29 -7.68
N SER A 626 22.71 4.24 -8.60
CA SER A 626 22.42 4.09 -10.04
C SER A 626 21.65 2.82 -10.36
N TYR A 627 21.80 1.77 -9.54
CA TYR A 627 21.07 0.51 -9.73
C TYR A 627 19.59 0.60 -9.39
N ASN A 628 19.19 1.59 -8.61
CA ASN A 628 17.79 1.79 -8.22
C ASN A 628 16.86 2.11 -9.39
N GLN A 629 17.42 2.46 -10.55
CA GLN A 629 16.66 2.68 -11.79
C GLN A 629 15.94 1.42 -12.27
N LEU A 630 16.59 0.25 -12.18
CA LEU A 630 15.99 -1.03 -12.62
C LEU A 630 14.76 -1.45 -11.78
N PRO A 631 14.79 -1.40 -10.44
CA PRO A 631 13.60 -1.60 -9.64
C PRO A 631 12.47 -0.62 -9.92
N ALA A 632 12.78 0.67 -10.12
CA ALA A 632 11.77 1.67 -10.47
C ALA A 632 11.06 1.32 -11.78
N PHE A 633 11.81 0.90 -12.82
CA PHE A 633 11.24 0.41 -14.07
C PHE A 633 10.41 -0.86 -13.88
N ALA A 634 10.90 -1.81 -13.08
CA ALA A 634 10.17 -3.03 -12.81
C ALA A 634 8.81 -2.74 -12.16
N VAL A 635 8.77 -1.86 -11.15
CA VAL A 635 7.51 -1.44 -10.51
C VAL A 635 6.57 -0.78 -11.51
N ASP A 636 7.09 0.13 -12.36
CA ASP A 636 6.30 0.80 -13.40
C ASP A 636 5.72 -0.19 -14.38
N GLN A 637 6.53 -1.09 -14.92
CA GLN A 637 6.11 -2.08 -15.91
C GLN A 637 5.16 -3.13 -15.34
N ILE A 638 5.39 -3.58 -14.10
CA ILE A 638 4.48 -4.51 -13.40
C ILE A 638 3.12 -3.88 -13.25
N PHE A 639 3.07 -2.64 -12.76
CA PHE A 639 1.81 -1.92 -12.59
C PHE A 639 1.08 -1.79 -13.94
N ASN A 640 1.75 -1.27 -14.97
CA ASN A 640 1.15 -1.03 -16.27
C ASN A 640 0.66 -2.34 -16.94
N THR A 641 1.43 -3.44 -16.81
CA THR A 641 1.04 -4.75 -17.34
C THR A 641 -0.22 -5.27 -16.67
N ILE A 642 -0.25 -5.28 -15.31
CA ILE A 642 -1.41 -5.80 -14.57
C ILE A 642 -2.62 -4.89 -14.78
N TYR A 643 -2.43 -3.58 -14.80
CA TYR A 643 -3.49 -2.60 -15.02
C TYR A 643 -4.16 -2.79 -16.39
N SER A 644 -3.38 -2.93 -17.47
CA SER A 644 -3.88 -3.16 -18.82
C SER A 644 -4.62 -4.49 -18.94
N THR A 645 -4.06 -5.55 -18.35
CA THR A 645 -4.71 -6.87 -18.31
C THR A 645 -6.01 -6.82 -17.50
N ALA A 646 -6.05 -6.07 -16.39
CA ALA A 646 -7.25 -5.88 -15.59
C ALA A 646 -8.36 -5.18 -16.39
N LEU A 647 -8.03 -4.11 -17.11
CA LEU A 647 -9.01 -3.41 -17.96
C LEU A 647 -9.63 -4.34 -19.01
N ALA A 648 -8.81 -5.20 -19.61
CA ALA A 648 -9.27 -6.18 -20.59
C ALA A 648 -10.08 -7.33 -19.97
N ASN A 649 -9.90 -7.65 -18.68
CA ASN A 649 -10.44 -8.85 -18.03
C ASN A 649 -11.34 -8.57 -16.81
N GLY A 650 -12.27 -7.61 -16.91
CA GLY A 650 -13.27 -7.34 -15.87
C GLY A 650 -12.84 -6.31 -14.84
N ARG A 651 -11.84 -5.52 -15.15
CA ARG A 651 -11.37 -4.33 -14.43
C ARG A 651 -10.68 -4.56 -13.08
N LYS A 652 -10.49 -5.81 -12.63
CA LYS A 652 -9.76 -6.11 -11.39
C LYS A 652 -8.80 -7.27 -11.60
N SER A 653 -7.62 -7.18 -11.02
CA SER A 653 -6.71 -8.33 -10.91
C SER A 653 -7.35 -9.41 -10.03
N PHE A 654 -7.10 -10.66 -10.35
CA PHE A 654 -7.68 -11.80 -9.62
C PHE A 654 -6.97 -12.04 -8.30
N THR A 655 -5.70 -11.72 -8.24
CA THR A 655 -4.92 -11.71 -7.01
C THR A 655 -4.68 -10.27 -6.60
N ARG A 656 -4.95 -9.92 -5.34
CA ARG A 656 -4.57 -8.61 -4.79
C ARG A 656 -3.05 -8.48 -4.83
N VAL A 657 -2.56 -7.33 -5.30
CA VAL A 657 -1.13 -7.07 -5.40
C VAL A 657 -0.74 -5.92 -4.48
N HIS A 658 0.19 -6.18 -3.58
CA HIS A 658 0.81 -5.17 -2.73
C HIS A 658 2.18 -4.78 -3.27
N PHE A 659 2.37 -3.50 -3.54
CA PHE A 659 3.67 -2.90 -3.82
C PHE A 659 4.24 -2.36 -2.51
N LEU A 660 5.02 -3.18 -1.82
CA LEU A 660 5.68 -2.85 -0.57
C LEU A 660 7.02 -2.18 -0.88
N LEU A 661 7.04 -0.85 -0.88
CA LEU A 661 8.17 -0.05 -1.33
C LEU A 661 8.97 0.48 -0.14
N ASP A 662 9.84 -0.39 0.43
CA ASP A 662 10.73 0.05 1.52
C ASP A 662 11.80 1.02 1.00
N GLU A 663 12.13 2.02 1.78
CA GLU A 663 13.04 3.12 1.43
C GLU A 663 12.68 3.78 0.09
N PHE A 664 11.39 4.03 -0.13
CA PHE A 664 10.86 4.61 -1.38
C PHE A 664 11.55 5.92 -1.77
N GLY A 665 11.98 6.73 -0.79
CA GLY A 665 12.73 7.95 -1.05
C GLY A 665 14.09 7.76 -1.73
N ASN A 666 14.63 6.53 -1.74
CA ASN A 666 15.88 6.20 -2.40
C ASN A 666 15.68 5.70 -3.85
N LEU A 667 14.45 5.39 -4.25
CA LEU A 667 14.14 5.05 -5.64
C LEU A 667 14.08 6.33 -6.47
N PRO A 668 14.59 6.32 -7.71
CA PRO A 668 14.34 7.42 -8.64
C PRO A 668 12.82 7.55 -8.91
N PRO A 669 12.36 8.68 -9.43
CA PRO A 669 10.95 8.90 -9.71
C PRO A 669 10.36 7.78 -10.57
N ILE A 670 9.32 7.12 -10.07
CA ILE A 670 8.51 6.19 -10.86
C ILE A 670 7.55 7.03 -11.69
N SER A 671 7.52 6.77 -13.00
CA SER A 671 6.69 7.54 -13.93
C SER A 671 5.22 7.57 -13.50
N HIS A 672 4.64 8.77 -13.42
CA HIS A 672 3.23 8.98 -13.03
C HIS A 672 2.81 8.25 -11.74
N MET A 673 3.66 8.25 -10.73
CA MET A 673 3.38 7.58 -9.46
C MET A 673 2.13 8.13 -8.76
N ASP A 674 1.94 9.45 -8.80
CA ASP A 674 0.74 10.15 -8.32
C ASP A 674 -0.56 9.61 -8.94
N THR A 675 -0.54 9.35 -10.24
CA THR A 675 -1.65 8.73 -10.97
C THR A 675 -1.81 7.27 -10.57
N LYS A 676 -0.71 6.50 -10.48
CA LYS A 676 -0.74 5.06 -10.13
C LYS A 676 -1.35 4.79 -8.76
N VAL A 677 -0.98 5.56 -7.75
CA VAL A 677 -1.57 5.42 -6.41
C VAL A 677 -3.06 5.78 -6.39
N SER A 678 -3.49 6.68 -7.28
CA SER A 678 -4.89 7.08 -7.39
C SER A 678 -5.76 6.03 -8.08
N ILE A 679 -5.30 5.51 -9.24
CA ILE A 679 -6.13 4.61 -10.07
C ILE A 679 -5.96 3.13 -9.72
N GLY A 680 -4.84 2.71 -9.11
CA GLY A 680 -4.51 1.31 -8.86
C GLY A 680 -5.52 0.57 -7.97
N LEU A 681 -6.11 1.28 -7.02
CA LEU A 681 -7.07 0.70 -6.07
C LEU A 681 -8.28 0.06 -6.76
N GLY A 682 -8.76 0.67 -7.83
CA GLY A 682 -9.86 0.15 -8.65
C GLY A 682 -9.55 -1.22 -9.26
N GLN A 683 -8.29 -1.51 -9.53
CA GLN A 683 -7.78 -2.74 -10.12
C GLN A 683 -7.19 -3.71 -9.09
N ASN A 684 -7.37 -3.44 -7.79
CA ASN A 684 -6.83 -4.26 -6.68
C ASN A 684 -5.29 -4.25 -6.60
N LEU A 685 -4.68 -3.11 -6.99
CA LEU A 685 -3.25 -2.82 -6.90
C LEU A 685 -3.04 -1.79 -5.79
N LEU A 686 -2.35 -2.16 -4.73
CA LEU A 686 -2.18 -1.37 -3.52
C LEU A 686 -0.71 -1.01 -3.34
N PHE A 687 -0.47 0.22 -2.89
CA PHE A 687 0.86 0.71 -2.56
C PHE A 687 1.01 0.89 -1.06
N ASP A 688 2.04 0.24 -0.50
CA ASP A 688 2.51 0.41 0.88
C ASP A 688 3.86 1.11 0.80
N ILE A 689 3.83 2.45 0.87
CA ILE A 689 4.97 3.33 0.64
C ILE A 689 5.65 3.62 1.97
N ILE A 690 6.96 3.38 2.05
CA ILE A 690 7.74 3.56 3.27
C ILE A 690 8.80 4.63 3.06
N VAL A 691 8.74 5.69 3.87
CA VAL A 691 9.68 6.82 3.85
C VAL A 691 10.23 7.11 5.25
N GLN A 692 11.33 7.83 5.34
CA GLN A 692 11.89 8.24 6.63
C GLN A 692 11.23 9.52 7.17
N ASN A 693 10.80 10.39 6.25
CA ASN A 693 10.05 11.61 6.52
C ASN A 693 9.23 11.99 5.26
N LEU A 694 8.26 12.87 5.40
CA LEU A 694 7.39 13.29 4.29
C LEU A 694 8.14 14.12 3.24
N GLU A 695 9.18 14.83 3.64
CA GLU A 695 10.00 15.65 2.74
C GLU A 695 10.72 14.80 1.68
N GLN A 696 11.01 13.51 1.94
CA GLN A 696 11.61 12.62 0.96
C GLN A 696 10.77 12.47 -0.31
N LEU A 697 9.45 12.55 -0.20
CA LEU A 697 8.58 12.54 -1.37
C LEU A 697 8.83 13.75 -2.27
N GLN A 698 9.12 14.91 -1.66
CA GLN A 698 9.36 16.17 -2.39
C GLN A 698 10.73 16.24 -3.07
N ILE A 699 11.66 15.36 -2.70
CA ILE A 699 12.97 15.27 -3.36
C ILE A 699 12.83 14.70 -4.76
N ASN A 700 12.07 13.60 -4.89
CA ASN A 700 11.92 12.86 -6.13
C ASN A 700 10.70 13.28 -6.96
N TYR A 701 9.71 13.92 -6.33
CA TYR A 701 8.46 14.35 -6.97
C TYR A 701 8.24 15.84 -6.72
N SER A 702 7.56 16.51 -7.62
CA SER A 702 7.15 17.89 -7.37
C SER A 702 6.25 17.97 -6.11
N GLN A 703 6.17 19.14 -5.48
CA GLN A 703 5.32 19.34 -4.30
C GLN A 703 3.88 18.84 -4.54
N GLN A 704 3.31 19.16 -5.71
CA GLN A 704 1.95 18.75 -6.07
C GLN A 704 1.80 17.23 -6.20
N GLN A 705 2.78 16.56 -6.80
CA GLN A 705 2.79 15.11 -6.92
C GLN A 705 2.97 14.43 -5.56
N ALA A 706 3.87 14.95 -4.72
CA ALA A 706 4.08 14.45 -3.37
C ALA A 706 2.81 14.55 -2.51
N ASP A 707 2.13 15.70 -2.57
CA ASP A 707 0.85 15.92 -1.87
C ASP A 707 -0.25 14.99 -2.41
N THR A 708 -0.25 14.71 -3.71
CA THR A 708 -1.18 13.76 -4.33
C THR A 708 -0.91 12.33 -3.88
N ILE A 709 0.35 11.90 -3.84
CA ILE A 709 0.75 10.58 -3.34
C ILE A 709 0.32 10.42 -1.86
N GLU A 710 0.64 11.39 -1.01
CA GLU A 710 0.28 11.37 0.40
C GLU A 710 -1.24 11.33 0.61
N SER A 711 -2.01 12.16 -0.09
CA SER A 711 -3.47 12.25 0.05
C SER A 711 -4.21 11.01 -0.44
N ASN A 712 -3.63 10.24 -1.37
CA ASN A 712 -4.18 8.96 -1.84
C ASN A 712 -3.78 7.77 -0.95
N CYS A 713 -2.98 7.98 0.10
CA CYS A 713 -2.71 6.98 1.12
C CYS A 713 -3.70 7.15 2.27
N ALA A 714 -4.73 6.32 2.30
CA ALA A 714 -5.81 6.40 3.29
C ALA A 714 -5.35 6.10 4.72
N ASN A 715 -4.32 5.25 4.86
CA ASN A 715 -3.68 4.94 6.12
C ASN A 715 -2.28 5.58 6.14
N LEU A 716 -2.03 6.45 7.13
CA LEU A 716 -0.72 6.98 7.42
C LEU A 716 -0.25 6.44 8.76
N LEU A 717 0.79 5.60 8.74
CA LEU A 717 1.36 4.96 9.91
C LEU A 717 2.65 5.68 10.28
N TYR A 718 2.65 6.30 11.45
CA TYR A 718 3.78 7.07 11.95
C TYR A 718 4.45 6.31 13.10
N ILE A 719 5.74 5.99 12.94
CA ILE A 719 6.54 5.27 13.95
C ILE A 719 7.46 6.24 14.69
N LEU A 720 8.34 6.91 13.94
CA LEU A 720 9.29 7.88 14.50
C LEU A 720 9.93 8.70 13.38
N THR A 721 10.16 9.99 13.60
CA THR A 721 10.98 10.85 12.73
C THR A 721 11.80 11.83 13.54
N GLU A 722 12.93 12.27 12.98
CA GLU A 722 13.70 13.40 13.49
C GLU A 722 13.33 14.72 12.76
N SER A 723 12.55 14.64 11.68
CA SER A 723 12.07 15.84 10.98
C SER A 723 11.00 16.56 11.79
N LYS A 724 11.30 17.79 12.22
CA LYS A 724 10.34 18.66 12.90
C LYS A 724 9.13 18.94 12.03
N LYS A 725 9.34 19.23 10.74
CA LYS A 725 8.26 19.55 9.78
C LYS A 725 7.30 18.39 9.62
N THR A 726 7.82 17.15 9.46
CA THR A 726 7.00 15.94 9.43
C THR A 726 6.23 15.77 10.74
N ALA A 727 6.90 15.90 11.91
CA ALA A 727 6.25 15.74 13.21
C ALA A 727 5.17 16.80 13.47
N GLU A 728 5.37 18.04 13.04
CA GLU A 728 4.36 19.12 13.09
C GLU A 728 3.16 18.79 12.21
N THR A 729 3.40 18.31 10.98
CA THR A 729 2.34 17.89 10.04
C THR A 729 1.50 16.78 10.65
N ILE A 730 2.14 15.76 11.23
CA ILE A 730 1.45 14.63 11.87
C ILE A 730 0.67 15.10 13.10
N SER A 731 1.26 15.95 13.96
CA SER A 731 0.58 16.54 15.11
C SER A 731 -0.68 17.32 14.71
N ALA A 732 -0.59 18.11 13.65
CA ALA A 732 -1.73 18.86 13.10
C ALA A 732 -2.83 17.91 12.57
N LYS A 733 -2.47 16.80 11.92
CA LYS A 733 -3.42 15.79 11.43
C LYS A 733 -4.07 14.96 12.55
N ILE A 734 -3.38 14.73 13.66
CA ILE A 734 -3.95 14.07 14.86
C ILE A 734 -5.07 14.93 15.44
N GLY A 735 -4.91 16.25 15.37
CA GLY A 735 -5.91 17.21 15.80
C GLY A 735 -5.67 17.83 17.16
N LYS A 736 -6.63 18.65 17.56
CA LYS A 736 -6.55 19.50 18.76
C LYS A 736 -7.75 19.27 19.64
N ARG A 737 -7.54 19.46 20.94
CA ARG A 737 -8.62 19.45 21.94
C ARG A 737 -8.66 20.78 22.69
N THR A 738 -9.83 21.14 23.15
CA THR A 738 -10.02 22.29 24.04
C THR A 738 -9.68 21.86 25.47
N VAL A 739 -8.75 22.55 26.08
CA VAL A 739 -8.37 22.34 27.49
C VAL A 739 -8.70 23.58 28.29
N ASN A 740 -9.27 23.39 29.48
CA ASN A 740 -9.52 24.48 30.44
C ASN A 740 -8.30 24.61 31.33
N VAL A 741 -7.58 25.73 31.20
CA VAL A 741 -6.46 26.06 32.06
C VAL A 741 -6.91 27.06 33.10
N GLN A 742 -6.77 26.70 34.37
CA GLN A 742 -7.07 27.58 35.50
C GLN A 742 -5.80 28.27 35.91
N THR A 743 -5.75 29.60 35.72
CA THR A 743 -4.71 30.46 36.25
C THR A 743 -5.15 31.06 37.57
N SER A 744 -4.31 30.97 38.58
CA SER A 744 -4.50 31.65 39.87
C SER A 744 -3.55 32.84 39.96
N SER A 745 -4.08 33.98 40.24
CA SER A 745 -3.29 35.17 40.57
C SER A 745 -3.62 35.65 41.99
N GLY A 746 -2.61 35.83 42.82
CA GLY A 746 -2.75 36.32 44.17
C GLY A 746 -1.44 36.88 44.68
N LYS A 747 -1.50 37.86 45.58
CA LYS A 747 -0.28 38.37 46.27
C LYS A 747 0.11 37.37 47.37
N MET A 748 1.39 37.09 47.47
CA MET A 748 1.95 36.21 48.51
C MET A 748 1.63 36.80 49.92
N GLY A 749 0.82 36.05 50.70
CA GLY A 749 0.40 36.44 52.04
C GLY A 749 -1.08 36.82 52.21
N ASP A 750 -1.86 36.92 51.14
CA ASP A 750 -3.29 37.22 51.20
C ASP A 750 -4.16 35.98 50.96
N VAL A 751 -4.64 35.37 52.04
CA VAL A 751 -5.41 34.11 52.00
C VAL A 751 -6.78 34.29 51.34
N HIS A 752 -7.28 35.49 51.20
CA HIS A 752 -8.59 35.82 50.65
C HIS A 752 -8.55 36.48 49.26
N GLY A 753 -7.37 36.77 48.73
CA GLY A 753 -7.19 37.53 47.48
C GLY A 753 -6.83 36.68 46.27
N ILE A 754 -7.01 35.34 46.29
CA ILE A 754 -6.69 34.48 45.14
C ILE A 754 -7.83 34.55 44.12
N SER A 755 -7.57 35.22 43.00
CA SER A 755 -8.48 35.19 41.82
C SER A 755 -8.16 34.00 40.94
N PHE A 756 -9.18 33.23 40.59
CA PHE A 756 -9.08 32.12 39.62
C PHE A 756 -9.69 32.58 38.30
N SER A 757 -8.92 32.50 37.25
CA SER A 757 -9.41 32.72 35.90
C SER A 757 -9.35 31.39 35.11
N ASN A 758 -10.45 31.00 34.49
CA ASN A 758 -10.54 29.84 33.60
C ASN A 758 -10.39 30.34 32.16
N GLN A 759 -9.38 29.85 31.47
CA GLN A 759 -9.14 30.14 30.05
C GLN A 759 -9.19 28.87 29.28
N PHE A 760 -9.95 28.86 28.17
CA PHE A 760 -9.92 27.75 27.20
C PHE A 760 -8.78 27.98 26.23
N ILE A 761 -7.92 26.99 26.09
CA ILE A 761 -6.82 26.99 25.12
C ILE A 761 -6.91 25.78 24.22
N SER A 762 -6.42 25.92 22.99
CA SER A 762 -6.20 24.82 22.09
C SER A 762 -4.93 24.08 22.51
N GLN A 763 -5.04 22.75 22.65
CA GLN A 763 -3.89 21.88 22.91
C GLN A 763 -3.86 20.76 21.90
N ASP A 764 -2.70 20.50 21.31
CA ASP A 764 -2.50 19.32 20.45
C ASP A 764 -2.72 18.04 21.26
N ILE A 765 -3.40 17.06 20.66
CA ILE A 765 -3.62 15.74 21.29
C ILE A 765 -2.28 15.05 21.55
N MET A 766 -1.39 15.11 20.55
CA MET A 766 0.01 14.72 20.64
C MET A 766 0.85 15.83 20.05
N SER A 767 1.71 16.43 20.87
CA SER A 767 2.60 17.48 20.39
C SER A 767 3.70 16.92 19.49
N MET A 768 4.34 17.79 18.69
CA MET A 768 5.54 17.46 17.93
C MET A 768 6.59 16.75 18.81
N ASN A 769 6.81 17.27 20.03
CA ASN A 769 7.79 16.69 20.95
C ASN A 769 7.41 15.28 21.43
N ASP A 770 6.11 14.98 21.58
CA ASP A 770 5.64 13.65 21.91
C ASP A 770 5.91 12.67 20.78
N LEU A 771 5.63 13.09 19.55
CA LEU A 771 5.84 12.30 18.35
C LEU A 771 7.32 11.99 18.07
N MET A 772 8.20 12.94 18.34
CA MET A 772 9.66 12.74 18.20
C MET A 772 10.28 11.86 19.30
N LYS A 773 9.49 11.42 20.30
CA LYS A 773 9.94 10.62 21.44
C LYS A 773 9.15 9.32 21.60
N LEU A 774 8.51 8.84 20.55
CA LEU A 774 7.84 7.55 20.58
C LEU A 774 8.84 6.44 20.88
N MET A 775 8.44 5.50 21.73
CA MET A 775 9.26 4.36 22.08
C MET A 775 9.15 3.25 21.03
N GLY A 776 10.11 2.32 21.05
CA GLY A 776 10.08 1.17 20.15
C GLY A 776 8.78 0.37 20.28
N GLY A 777 8.12 0.15 19.14
CA GLY A 777 6.80 -0.48 19.04
C GLY A 777 5.61 0.47 19.21
N GLU A 778 5.81 1.71 19.64
CA GLU A 778 4.74 2.71 19.61
C GLU A 778 4.49 3.20 18.18
N MET A 779 3.23 3.40 17.83
CA MET A 779 2.83 3.82 16.49
C MET A 779 1.56 4.67 16.55
N VAL A 780 1.47 5.68 15.68
CA VAL A 780 0.24 6.44 15.47
C VAL A 780 -0.29 6.15 14.07
N VAL A 781 -1.57 5.77 13.98
CA VAL A 781 -2.24 5.50 12.69
C VAL A 781 -3.32 6.55 12.46
N LEU A 782 -3.13 7.31 11.38
CA LEU A 782 -4.11 8.26 10.85
C LEU A 782 -4.90 7.57 9.75
N ARG A 783 -6.23 7.69 9.80
CA ARG A 783 -7.16 7.01 8.89
C ARG A 783 -8.07 8.04 8.24
N SER A 784 -8.00 8.21 6.93
CA SER A 784 -8.81 9.23 6.25
C SER A 784 -10.14 8.69 5.72
N VAL A 785 -10.23 7.42 5.34
CA VAL A 785 -11.34 6.84 4.57
C VAL A 785 -12.21 5.87 5.37
N TYR A 786 -11.73 5.35 6.50
CA TYR A 786 -12.45 4.36 7.29
C TYR A 786 -13.71 4.98 7.92
N ARG A 787 -14.90 4.52 7.49
CA ARG A 787 -16.20 5.12 7.85
C ARG A 787 -17.19 4.15 8.49
N GLN A 788 -16.92 2.85 8.48
CA GLN A 788 -17.83 1.83 8.98
C GLN A 788 -17.06 0.78 9.78
N ASP A 789 -17.72 0.23 10.81
CA ASP A 789 -17.22 -0.94 11.55
C ASP A 789 -17.53 -2.25 10.79
N GLN A 790 -17.10 -3.39 11.36
CA GLN A 790 -17.37 -4.72 10.79
C GLN A 790 -18.87 -5.06 10.65
N LYS A 791 -19.74 -4.34 11.35
CA LYS A 791 -21.21 -4.51 11.31
C LYS A 791 -21.90 -3.49 10.40
N GLY A 792 -21.13 -2.63 9.71
CA GLY A 792 -21.65 -1.59 8.84
C GLY A 792 -22.14 -0.32 9.56
N HIS A 793 -21.90 -0.16 10.86
CA HIS A 793 -22.24 1.08 11.56
C HIS A 793 -21.21 2.17 11.20
N SER A 794 -21.70 3.40 11.07
CA SER A 794 -20.83 4.56 10.83
C SER A 794 -19.90 4.81 12.01
N VAL A 795 -18.60 5.00 11.71
CA VAL A 795 -17.56 5.33 12.68
C VAL A 795 -16.82 6.59 12.27
N ALA A 796 -16.40 7.37 13.25
CA ALA A 796 -15.45 8.46 13.01
C ALA A 796 -14.03 7.90 12.91
N ALA A 797 -13.29 8.32 11.88
CA ALA A 797 -11.92 7.88 11.65
C ALA A 797 -10.93 8.61 12.60
N MET A 798 -11.08 8.39 13.91
CA MET A 798 -10.17 8.96 14.89
C MET A 798 -8.80 8.28 14.82
N PRO A 799 -7.69 9.03 15.10
CA PRO A 799 -6.35 8.44 15.13
C PRO A 799 -6.24 7.31 16.16
N ILE A 800 -5.50 6.26 15.81
CA ILE A 800 -5.13 5.17 16.73
C ILE A 800 -3.73 5.48 17.27
N PHE A 801 -3.52 5.29 18.56
CA PHE A 801 -2.20 5.33 19.16
C PHE A 801 -1.91 4.00 19.85
N ASP A 802 -1.03 3.23 19.25
CA ASP A 802 -0.57 1.95 19.80
C ASP A 802 0.55 2.16 20.80
N HIS A 803 0.34 1.70 22.03
CA HIS A 803 1.29 1.84 23.13
C HIS A 803 1.00 0.82 24.24
N GLY A 804 1.98 0.49 25.03
CA GLY A 804 1.81 -0.40 26.17
C GLY A 804 1.33 -1.82 25.76
N GLN A 805 0.05 -2.14 25.98
CA GLN A 805 -0.52 -3.45 25.61
C GLN A 805 -0.82 -3.57 24.11
N THR A 806 -1.01 -2.43 23.43
CA THR A 806 -1.24 -2.36 21.99
C THR A 806 0.02 -2.02 21.20
N ALA A 807 1.18 -1.89 21.83
CA ALA A 807 2.43 -1.66 21.14
C ALA A 807 2.75 -2.79 20.16
N MET A 808 3.20 -2.42 18.96
CA MET A 808 3.57 -3.35 17.91
C MET A 808 4.76 -4.21 18.35
N PRO A 809 4.64 -5.55 18.32
CA PRO A 809 5.71 -6.42 18.76
C PRO A 809 6.85 -6.47 17.74
N PHE A 810 8.07 -6.61 18.21
CA PHE A 810 9.22 -6.86 17.34
C PHE A 810 9.21 -8.30 16.83
N ARG A 811 9.40 -8.50 15.51
CA ARG A 811 9.43 -9.81 14.85
C ARG A 811 10.27 -10.85 15.61
N TYR A 812 11.47 -10.52 16.04
CA TYR A 812 12.37 -11.44 16.73
C TYR A 812 11.80 -11.99 18.06
N THR A 813 10.76 -11.36 18.61
CA THR A 813 10.12 -11.82 19.86
C THR A 813 9.07 -12.90 19.64
N PHE A 814 8.50 -13.03 18.41
CA PHE A 814 7.39 -13.95 18.17
C PHE A 814 7.46 -14.68 16.82
N LEU A 815 8.14 -14.16 15.79
CA LEU A 815 8.24 -14.75 14.45
C LEU A 815 9.64 -15.30 14.11
N ARG A 816 10.57 -15.34 15.07
CA ARG A 816 11.96 -15.72 14.83
C ARG A 816 12.13 -17.12 14.21
N HIS A 817 11.23 -18.05 14.53
CA HIS A 817 11.29 -19.42 14.01
C HIS A 817 10.73 -19.54 12.59
N GLU A 818 9.86 -18.63 12.19
CA GLU A 818 9.27 -18.61 10.87
C GLU A 818 10.13 -17.84 9.86
N PHE A 819 10.79 -16.77 10.29
CA PHE A 819 11.65 -15.92 9.45
C PHE A 819 13.10 -16.04 9.93
N ASN A 820 13.87 -16.82 9.15
CA ASN A 820 15.24 -17.23 9.55
C ASN A 820 16.27 -16.14 9.23
N ASP A 821 16.89 -15.55 10.26
CA ASP A 821 17.93 -14.52 10.12
C ASP A 821 19.28 -15.07 9.62
N GLN A 822 19.45 -16.38 9.59
CA GLN A 822 20.75 -17.02 9.28
C GLN A 822 20.84 -17.48 7.82
N MET A 823 19.73 -17.39 7.06
CA MET A 823 19.71 -17.76 5.66
C MET A 823 20.52 -16.77 4.81
N THR A 824 21.34 -17.28 3.91
CA THR A 824 22.15 -16.48 3.01
C THR A 824 21.70 -16.66 1.56
N LEU A 825 22.09 -15.75 0.68
CA LEU A 825 21.77 -15.85 -0.76
C LEU A 825 22.30 -17.14 -1.38
N SER A 826 23.43 -17.68 -0.89
CA SER A 826 24.00 -18.94 -1.37
C SER A 826 23.16 -20.17 -1.03
N ASP A 827 22.31 -20.10 0.00
CA ASP A 827 21.44 -21.20 0.41
C ASP A 827 20.19 -21.29 -0.49
N ILE A 828 19.95 -20.23 -1.28
CA ILE A 828 18.77 -20.12 -2.13
C ILE A 828 19.14 -20.47 -3.58
N GLY A 829 18.60 -21.57 -4.08
CA GLY A 829 18.78 -21.98 -5.48
C GLY A 829 17.98 -21.12 -6.43
N ILE A 830 18.62 -20.19 -7.14
CA ILE A 830 17.98 -19.28 -8.12
C ILE A 830 18.37 -19.74 -9.53
N LYS A 831 17.36 -19.75 -10.42
CA LYS A 831 17.62 -19.90 -11.85
C LYS A 831 18.04 -18.57 -12.45
N SER A 832 19.29 -18.47 -12.84
CA SER A 832 19.88 -17.29 -13.47
C SER A 832 20.21 -17.57 -14.94
N PRO A 833 19.26 -17.41 -15.88
CA PRO A 833 19.47 -17.74 -17.29
C PRO A 833 20.57 -16.93 -17.98
N HIS A 834 20.89 -15.75 -17.44
CA HIS A 834 21.92 -14.85 -17.97
C HIS A 834 23.34 -15.19 -17.51
N ARG A 835 23.53 -16.06 -16.49
CA ARG A 835 24.86 -16.34 -15.91
C ARG A 835 25.87 -16.84 -16.97
N SER A 836 25.45 -17.74 -17.84
CA SER A 836 26.29 -18.34 -18.90
C SER A 836 26.20 -17.61 -20.23
N LEU A 837 25.59 -16.41 -20.27
CA LEU A 837 25.37 -15.70 -21.52
C LEU A 837 26.66 -15.11 -22.06
N ASP A 838 26.90 -15.35 -23.36
CA ASP A 838 27.96 -14.64 -24.10
C ASP A 838 27.35 -13.41 -24.77
N LEU A 839 27.66 -12.22 -24.22
CA LEU A 839 27.20 -10.94 -24.79
C LEU A 839 27.68 -10.70 -26.21
N LYS A 840 28.89 -11.20 -26.56
CA LYS A 840 29.41 -11.00 -27.90
C LYS A 840 28.56 -11.68 -28.96
N ALA A 841 27.98 -12.83 -28.64
CA ALA A 841 27.10 -13.57 -29.56
C ALA A 841 25.73 -12.89 -29.77
N LEU A 842 25.32 -12.00 -28.83
CA LEU A 842 24.06 -11.24 -28.90
C LEU A 842 24.25 -9.82 -29.45
N ARG A 843 25.49 -9.34 -29.55
CA ARG A 843 25.73 -7.99 -30.06
C ARG A 843 25.50 -7.89 -31.55
N ILE A 844 24.73 -6.88 -31.92
CA ILE A 844 24.49 -6.52 -33.32
C ILE A 844 25.76 -5.93 -33.90
N ASN A 845 26.23 -6.48 -35.03
CA ASN A 845 27.24 -5.85 -35.83
C ASN A 845 26.57 -4.76 -36.69
N TYR A 846 26.76 -3.50 -36.31
CA TYR A 846 26.08 -2.39 -37.00
C TYR A 846 26.69 -2.07 -38.37
N ASP A 847 27.89 -2.50 -38.68
CA ASP A 847 28.45 -2.40 -40.02
C ASP A 847 27.75 -3.40 -40.97
N SER A 848 27.56 -4.62 -40.52
CA SER A 848 26.77 -5.61 -41.25
C SER A 848 25.29 -5.18 -41.39
N ALA A 849 24.71 -4.60 -40.34
CA ALA A 849 23.33 -4.08 -40.35
C ALA A 849 23.20 -2.90 -41.35
N TYR A 850 24.24 -2.03 -41.46
CA TYR A 850 24.28 -0.95 -42.45
C TYR A 850 24.33 -1.52 -43.89
N ASN A 851 25.18 -2.51 -44.14
CA ASN A 851 25.26 -3.16 -45.46
C ASN A 851 23.94 -3.83 -45.86
N GLN A 852 23.23 -4.46 -44.91
CA GLN A 852 21.90 -4.99 -45.16
C GLN A 852 20.88 -3.90 -45.60
N LEU A 853 20.98 -2.68 -45.04
CA LEU A 853 20.14 -1.59 -45.50
C LEU A 853 20.40 -1.22 -46.96
N LEU A 854 21.70 -1.23 -47.38
CA LEU A 854 22.10 -0.97 -48.76
C LEU A 854 21.61 -2.08 -49.71
N GLU A 855 21.83 -3.35 -49.33
CA GLU A 855 21.39 -4.51 -50.14
C GLU A 855 19.87 -4.53 -50.38
N LEU A 856 19.09 -4.19 -49.34
CA LEU A 856 17.61 -4.09 -49.45
C LEU A 856 17.19 -2.91 -50.32
N MET A 857 18.00 -1.88 -50.47
CA MET A 857 17.76 -0.77 -51.40
C MET A 857 18.06 -1.15 -52.86
N ASP A 858 19.07 -1.98 -53.09
CA ASP A 858 19.57 -2.37 -54.42
C ASP A 858 18.83 -3.59 -54.98
N GLY A 859 18.29 -4.46 -54.13
CA GLY A 859 17.68 -5.75 -54.52
C GLY A 859 16.15 -5.74 -54.70
N GLY A 860 15.49 -4.56 -54.71
CA GLY A 860 14.06 -4.39 -54.92
C GLY A 860 13.64 -4.22 -56.36
#